data_49a26a98ef5d56d6e7ac06939ebe2553
#
_entry.id   49a26a98ef5d56d6e7ac06939ebe2553
#
_cell.length_a   1.000
_cell.length_b   1.000
_cell.length_c   1.000
_cell.angle_alpha   90.00
_cell.angle_beta   90.00
_cell.angle_gamma   90.00
#
_symmetry.space_group_name_H-M   'P 1'
#
loop_
_entity.id
_entity.type
_entity.pdbx_description
1 polymer ?
#
loop_
_entity_poly.entity_id
_entity_poly.type
_entity_poly.pdbx_seq_one_letter_code
_entity_poly.pdbx_strand_id
1 'polypeptide(L)'
;MKTKSTLLFFGLLFGSVNSYAQTSTIKGMVVDSLTSQGEPYVTIRVYKERKSDKPLAMWVTNIDGTFAHTVNGQGNFFISFSSMGRKDIIRNVQLSATGGEIDLGKLLIQDNAKQLKGVEVVAQKPLVKMETDKMAYDVQADNDSKASTVLDMLRKVPMVIVDGQDNITVNGQSSFKVYVDGKPSVMFSSNPSQVFKAMPASMVKSIEVITNPGAKYDAEGVGGVLNIVMNASANSKMNKNGYNGNVSLTAAAIGLRLSSFISGQQGKFSYSANIMNNRGRVKGVETEMERIASDGSRMIYNQTGSTRMPFTMANVSLGYEIDSVSNVSATLGITQFEMNNDGHPTTTFTGGSYGTGFSYSNDMTMKNVNNSYNGSLDYQRFLNRSRTSSVTLSYLFTTSPARSENRRNYDPLSALVTIPLADLYSEAKTRGTEHTLQVDYITPLSKTQQLNAGAKYISRRNSSDSRFYDIVGSVEQYDPTKSVNYKNLQSILAEYAEYKVTLKNVSAKAGLRYEHTWESVDFVLGAGSNFKKNYGNLVPSASVTYNLSRTKNIGVNYGMRITRPGITYLNPYVDRSNPTIISYGNSDLEVEKTHNINLVYNTFSRKFMANFTLGTIFANNKIEEYSFMQSGILNRTYGNIVQSRSFNFNTFMNYSLSKKTRIMLNLTLEYADLKSAQLNQHNSGWMATAFLGVQQTLPWDLKWNVNVTGSTNKYTLQGYQTGHNILISTLTKSLFNDKLSLSLLYLSPLTGKLEIKQYSKGHDFENKMNIKIPLRNLMFTVAWNFGNTKKTFQQRSSKITNDFQEREDSNSQVPGLGAGSGKGM
;
A
#
# COMPACT_ATOMS: atom_id res chain seq x y z
N MET A 1 21.92 32.03 50.38
CA MET A 1 21.75 33.52 50.53
C MET A 1 20.43 33.83 49.80
N LYS A 2 19.32 33.90 50.49
CA LYS A 2 18.65 35.11 51.06
C LYS A 2 18.64 36.27 50.06
N THR A 3 17.41 36.64 49.55
CA THR A 3 16.52 37.69 50.07
C THR A 3 15.25 37.67 49.22
N LYS A 4 14.08 37.49 49.68
CA LYS A 4 13.01 38.26 50.33
C LYS A 4 12.85 39.70 49.87
N SER A 5 11.68 40.03 49.36
CA SER A 5 10.84 41.24 49.65
C SER A 5 9.77 41.39 48.53
N THR A 6 8.56 41.81 48.64
CA THR A 6 7.60 42.19 49.72
C THR A 6 6.34 42.62 48.96
N LEU A 7 5.22 42.24 49.44
CA LEU A 7 3.88 42.69 49.04
C LEU A 7 3.74 44.24 49.14
N LEU A 8 2.97 44.78 48.18
CA LEU A 8 2.18 45.99 48.45
C LEU A 8 0.78 45.88 47.86
N PHE A 9 -0.21 45.84 48.76
CA PHE A 9 -1.64 45.96 48.55
C PHE A 9 -1.95 47.42 48.23
N PHE A 10 -2.65 47.71 47.14
CA PHE A 10 -3.46 48.93 47.04
C PHE A 10 -4.83 48.58 46.46
N GLY A 11 -5.82 48.63 47.28
CA GLY A 11 -7.21 48.53 46.93
C GLY A 11 -7.68 49.87 46.34
N LEU A 12 -8.35 49.78 45.18
CA LEU A 12 -9.20 50.87 44.70
C LEU A 12 -10.56 50.28 44.33
N LEU A 13 -11.54 50.57 45.12
CA LEU A 13 -12.97 50.45 44.80
C LEU A 13 -13.25 51.23 43.50
N PHE A 14 -13.64 50.51 42.43
CA PHE A 14 -14.44 51.09 41.38
C PHE A 14 -15.76 50.37 41.33
N GLY A 15 -16.83 51.09 41.55
CA GLY A 15 -18.18 50.61 41.46
C GLY A 15 -18.48 50.07 40.05
N SER A 16 -18.95 48.85 39.99
CA SER A 16 -19.50 48.22 38.82
C SER A 16 -20.81 48.93 38.44
N VAL A 17 -20.73 49.82 37.48
CA VAL A 17 -21.93 50.23 36.75
C VAL A 17 -22.28 49.03 35.83
N ASN A 18 -23.30 48.28 36.23
CA ASN A 18 -23.93 47.27 35.37
C ASN A 18 -24.63 48.03 34.19
N SER A 19 -23.90 48.21 33.12
CA SER A 19 -24.51 48.58 31.84
C SER A 19 -25.23 47.33 31.31
N TYR A 20 -26.52 47.22 31.52
CA TYR A 20 -27.36 46.29 30.76
C TYR A 20 -27.25 46.66 29.30
N ALA A 21 -26.56 45.86 28.54
CA ALA A 21 -26.54 45.94 27.09
C ALA A 21 -27.95 45.60 26.60
N GLN A 22 -28.70 46.63 26.22
CA GLN A 22 -30.03 46.46 25.66
C GLN A 22 -29.95 45.74 24.31
N THR A 23 -30.70 44.66 24.19
CA THR A 23 -30.74 43.79 23.00
C THR A 23 -31.91 44.17 22.12
N SER A 24 -31.69 44.25 20.80
CA SER A 24 -32.74 44.38 19.81
C SER A 24 -32.85 43.07 19.01
N THR A 25 -34.07 42.60 18.78
CA THR A 25 -34.30 41.41 17.92
C THR A 25 -34.62 41.85 16.51
N ILE A 26 -33.90 41.35 15.53
CA ILE A 26 -34.12 41.55 14.11
C ILE A 26 -34.68 40.25 13.53
N LYS A 27 -35.88 40.33 12.94
CA LYS A 27 -36.54 39.18 12.34
C LYS A 27 -36.99 39.50 10.91
N GLY A 28 -37.31 38.44 10.15
CA GLY A 28 -37.82 38.55 8.78
C GLY A 28 -37.75 37.20 8.07
N MET A 29 -38.04 37.24 6.78
CA MET A 29 -38.00 36.06 5.90
C MET A 29 -37.34 36.40 4.58
N VAL A 30 -36.35 35.65 4.14
CA VAL A 30 -35.79 35.77 2.80
C VAL A 30 -36.51 34.80 1.88
N VAL A 31 -37.03 35.30 0.77
CA VAL A 31 -37.78 34.54 -0.21
C VAL A 31 -37.17 34.69 -1.61
N ASP A 32 -37.20 33.60 -2.39
CA ASP A 32 -36.81 33.66 -3.78
C ASP A 32 -37.79 34.50 -4.59
N SER A 33 -37.30 35.44 -5.39
CA SER A 33 -38.11 36.40 -6.14
C SER A 33 -38.95 35.76 -7.26
N LEU A 34 -38.59 34.56 -7.74
CA LEU A 34 -39.28 33.84 -8.82
C LEU A 34 -40.31 32.84 -8.29
N THR A 35 -39.94 32.07 -7.26
CA THR A 35 -40.76 31.00 -6.72
C THR A 35 -41.59 31.40 -5.53
N SER A 36 -41.30 32.56 -4.91
CA SER A 36 -41.91 33.05 -3.67
C SER A 36 -41.78 32.07 -2.48
N GLN A 37 -40.92 31.09 -2.57
CA GLN A 37 -40.60 30.17 -1.50
C GLN A 37 -39.46 30.71 -0.63
N GLY A 38 -39.43 30.32 0.64
CA GLY A 38 -38.37 30.74 1.55
C GLY A 38 -36.98 30.19 1.09
N GLU A 39 -35.99 31.08 1.07
CA GLU A 39 -34.62 30.73 0.70
C GLU A 39 -33.87 30.23 1.94
N PRO A 40 -33.48 28.91 1.99
CA PRO A 40 -32.82 28.34 3.14
C PRO A 40 -31.35 28.73 3.22
N TYR A 41 -30.85 28.85 4.45
CA TYR A 41 -29.42 29.00 4.75
C TYR A 41 -28.74 30.23 4.12
N VAL A 42 -29.50 31.33 3.90
CA VAL A 42 -28.95 32.61 3.50
C VAL A 42 -28.06 33.15 4.61
N THR A 43 -26.83 33.49 4.28
CA THR A 43 -25.89 34.04 5.26
C THR A 43 -26.22 35.51 5.53
N ILE A 44 -26.49 35.87 6.78
CA ILE A 44 -26.79 37.20 7.26
C ILE A 44 -25.57 37.72 8.00
N ARG A 45 -25.02 38.87 7.56
CA ARG A 45 -23.88 39.51 8.21
C ARG A 45 -24.30 40.90 8.67
N VAL A 46 -24.01 41.18 9.93
CA VAL A 46 -24.36 42.44 10.58
C VAL A 46 -23.08 43.23 10.82
N TYR A 47 -23.09 44.50 10.44
CA TYR A 47 -22.00 45.46 10.63
C TYR A 47 -22.50 46.72 11.32
N LYS A 48 -21.63 47.43 12.04
CA LYS A 48 -21.91 48.74 12.61
C LYS A 48 -21.54 49.81 11.58
N GLU A 49 -22.44 50.68 11.26
CA GLU A 49 -22.33 51.86 10.39
C GLU A 49 -22.05 51.56 8.87
N ARG A 50 -21.08 50.66 8.55
CA ARG A 50 -20.72 50.31 7.17
C ARG A 50 -20.14 48.89 7.06
N LYS A 51 -20.14 48.33 5.86
CA LYS A 51 -19.54 47.03 5.60
C LYS A 51 -18.03 47.06 5.86
N SER A 52 -17.53 46.17 6.74
CA SER A 52 -16.13 46.02 7.13
C SER A 52 -15.64 44.58 6.90
N ASP A 53 -14.34 44.36 7.03
CA ASP A 53 -13.76 43.01 6.85
C ASP A 53 -14.20 41.99 7.89
N LYS A 54 -14.65 42.44 9.07
CA LYS A 54 -15.19 41.61 10.12
C LYS A 54 -16.63 42.05 10.47
N PRO A 55 -17.64 41.18 10.28
CA PRO A 55 -18.97 41.42 10.77
C PRO A 55 -19.06 41.40 12.29
N LEU A 56 -19.92 42.16 12.87
CA LEU A 56 -20.23 42.17 14.32
C LEU A 56 -20.90 40.84 14.71
N ALA A 57 -21.84 40.36 13.89
CA ALA A 57 -22.52 39.09 14.04
C ALA A 57 -22.75 38.43 12.66
N MET A 58 -22.89 37.12 12.67
CA MET A 58 -23.17 36.35 11.48
C MET A 58 -24.16 35.22 11.80
N TRP A 59 -25.24 35.12 11.02
CA TRP A 59 -26.34 34.19 11.16
C TRP A 59 -26.69 33.55 9.84
N VAL A 60 -27.63 32.60 9.86
CA VAL A 60 -28.20 31.98 8.66
C VAL A 60 -29.71 31.85 8.82
N THR A 61 -30.45 31.91 7.71
CA THR A 61 -31.89 31.67 7.70
C THR A 61 -32.18 30.20 8.00
N ASN A 62 -33.35 29.91 8.56
CA ASN A 62 -33.89 28.58 8.72
C ASN A 62 -34.20 27.95 7.34
N ILE A 63 -34.64 26.67 7.36
CA ILE A 63 -34.99 25.93 6.13
C ILE A 63 -36.16 26.54 5.36
N ASP A 64 -37.02 27.28 6.05
CA ASP A 64 -38.17 27.98 5.50
C ASP A 64 -37.86 29.44 5.12
N GLY A 65 -36.58 29.85 5.21
CA GLY A 65 -36.12 31.24 4.91
C GLY A 65 -36.33 32.24 6.04
N THR A 66 -36.93 31.88 7.16
CA THR A 66 -37.16 32.78 8.32
C THR A 66 -35.88 32.96 9.12
N PHE A 67 -35.78 34.08 9.81
CA PHE A 67 -34.75 34.38 10.78
C PHE A 67 -35.25 35.29 11.91
N ALA A 68 -34.76 35.10 13.13
CA ALA A 68 -34.98 35.96 14.26
C ALA A 68 -33.75 35.89 15.18
N HIS A 69 -33.00 36.99 15.30
CA HIS A 69 -31.74 37.00 16.01
C HIS A 69 -31.56 38.34 16.77
N THR A 70 -30.88 38.23 17.90
CA THR A 70 -30.62 39.39 18.76
C THR A 70 -29.29 40.06 18.46
N VAL A 71 -29.26 41.36 18.46
CA VAL A 71 -28.05 42.21 18.32
C VAL A 71 -27.96 43.16 19.52
N ASN A 72 -26.77 43.27 20.05
CA ASN A 72 -26.44 44.21 21.15
C ASN A 72 -25.91 45.53 20.54
N GLY A 73 -26.46 46.66 20.98
CA GLY A 73 -25.97 47.96 20.58
C GLY A 73 -27.08 48.90 20.10
N GLN A 74 -26.74 50.18 19.96
CA GLN A 74 -27.59 51.24 19.42
C GLN A 74 -26.94 51.96 18.23
N GLY A 75 -27.75 52.61 17.40
CA GLY A 75 -27.27 53.31 16.21
C GLY A 75 -27.58 52.63 14.90
N ASN A 76 -26.87 53.00 13.85
CA ASN A 76 -27.09 52.48 12.50
C ASN A 76 -26.33 51.17 12.30
N PHE A 77 -27.04 50.15 11.84
CA PHE A 77 -26.48 48.84 11.45
C PHE A 77 -26.71 48.58 9.99
N PHE A 78 -25.71 47.98 9.36
CA PHE A 78 -25.71 47.56 8.00
C PHE A 78 -25.81 46.03 7.95
N ILE A 79 -26.88 45.49 7.38
CA ILE A 79 -27.15 44.05 7.32
C ILE A 79 -27.06 43.57 5.86
N SER A 80 -26.22 42.60 5.59
CA SER A 80 -26.05 41.99 4.28
C SER A 80 -26.55 40.54 4.29
N PHE A 81 -27.44 40.20 3.38
CA PHE A 81 -27.97 38.86 3.13
C PHE A 81 -27.33 38.32 1.86
N SER A 82 -26.66 37.18 1.94
CA SER A 82 -25.96 36.58 0.80
C SER A 82 -26.21 35.09 0.70
N SER A 83 -26.55 34.61 -0.49
CA SER A 83 -26.70 33.20 -0.84
C SER A 83 -25.94 32.91 -2.12
N MET A 84 -25.50 31.64 -2.28
CA MET A 84 -24.66 31.23 -3.42
C MET A 84 -25.45 31.32 -4.73
N GLY A 85 -24.94 32.11 -5.69
CA GLY A 85 -25.63 32.36 -6.97
C GLY A 85 -26.72 33.42 -6.94
N ARG A 86 -26.92 34.06 -5.82
CA ARG A 86 -27.91 35.13 -5.63
C ARG A 86 -27.27 36.51 -5.55
N LYS A 87 -28.04 37.55 -5.83
CA LYS A 87 -27.61 38.93 -5.62
C LYS A 87 -27.77 39.34 -4.15
N ASP A 88 -26.70 39.84 -3.55
CA ASP A 88 -26.74 40.31 -2.15
C ASP A 88 -27.87 41.32 -1.94
N ILE A 89 -28.63 41.15 -0.83
CA ILE A 89 -29.57 42.14 -0.33
C ILE A 89 -28.89 42.92 0.80
N ILE A 90 -29.09 44.23 0.82
CA ILE A 90 -28.54 45.12 1.83
C ILE A 90 -29.69 45.85 2.51
N ARG A 91 -29.65 45.95 3.85
CA ARG A 91 -30.60 46.73 4.65
C ARG A 91 -29.84 47.52 5.69
N ASN A 92 -30.20 48.81 5.78
CA ASN A 92 -29.78 49.68 6.89
C ASN A 92 -30.87 49.66 7.94
N VAL A 93 -30.52 49.45 9.19
CA VAL A 93 -31.44 49.35 10.31
C VAL A 93 -30.91 50.21 11.42
N GLN A 94 -31.79 51.05 12.01
CA GLN A 94 -31.46 51.87 13.15
C GLN A 94 -32.01 51.22 14.41
N LEU A 95 -31.10 50.81 15.30
CA LEU A 95 -31.45 50.24 16.58
C LEU A 95 -31.63 51.34 17.64
N SER A 96 -32.79 51.32 18.30
CA SER A 96 -33.14 52.26 19.34
C SER A 96 -32.33 52.00 20.64
N ALA A 97 -32.10 53.04 21.37
CA ALA A 97 -31.49 52.96 22.71
C ALA A 97 -32.37 52.23 23.74
N THR A 98 -33.66 52.06 23.48
CA THR A 98 -34.61 51.34 24.37
C THR A 98 -34.75 49.85 24.07
N GLY A 99 -34.02 49.35 23.01
CA GLY A 99 -34.22 48.00 22.54
C GLY A 99 -35.53 47.83 21.77
N GLY A 100 -35.83 46.68 21.28
CA GLY A 100 -37.10 46.40 20.61
C GLY A 100 -36.98 45.35 19.53
N GLU A 101 -38.11 45.02 18.89
CA GLU A 101 -38.17 44.08 17.77
C GLU A 101 -38.30 44.86 16.47
N ILE A 102 -37.47 44.52 15.49
CA ILE A 102 -37.48 45.09 14.14
C ILE A 102 -37.79 43.97 13.17
N ASP A 103 -38.91 44.06 12.49
CA ASP A 103 -39.32 43.12 11.45
C ASP A 103 -38.95 43.68 10.06
N LEU A 104 -38.08 42.99 9.35
CA LEU A 104 -37.63 43.34 8.01
C LEU A 104 -38.60 42.86 6.91
N GLY A 105 -39.65 42.12 7.33
CA GLY A 105 -40.63 41.55 6.42
C GLY A 105 -40.05 40.53 5.45
N LYS A 106 -40.65 40.41 4.27
CA LYS A 106 -40.17 39.51 3.20
C LYS A 106 -39.10 40.21 2.36
N LEU A 107 -37.92 39.65 2.31
CA LEU A 107 -36.78 40.12 1.55
C LEU A 107 -36.61 39.25 0.28
N LEU A 108 -36.87 39.83 -0.89
CA LEU A 108 -36.82 39.13 -2.17
C LEU A 108 -35.37 39.02 -2.68
N ILE A 109 -34.84 37.81 -2.74
CA ILE A 109 -33.51 37.54 -3.27
C ILE A 109 -33.61 37.14 -4.74
N GLN A 110 -32.78 37.72 -5.59
CA GLN A 110 -32.76 37.51 -7.04
C GLN A 110 -31.54 36.74 -7.49
N ASP A 111 -31.65 36.00 -8.62
CA ASP A 111 -30.50 35.34 -9.23
C ASP A 111 -29.46 36.38 -9.71
N ASN A 112 -28.19 36.06 -9.48
CA ASN A 112 -27.09 36.87 -9.97
C ASN A 112 -26.59 36.32 -11.32
N ALA A 113 -27.06 36.92 -12.40
CA ALA A 113 -26.70 36.55 -13.78
C ALA A 113 -25.20 36.84 -14.14
N LYS A 114 -24.44 37.50 -13.29
CA LYS A 114 -23.00 37.68 -13.48
C LYS A 114 -22.24 36.51 -12.87
N GLN A 115 -21.72 35.62 -13.75
CA GLN A 115 -20.77 34.60 -13.41
C GLN A 115 -19.52 35.22 -12.76
N LEU A 116 -19.48 35.23 -11.45
CA LEU A 116 -18.31 35.63 -10.71
C LEU A 116 -17.17 34.65 -11.01
N LYS A 117 -16.02 35.16 -11.44
CA LYS A 117 -14.76 34.42 -11.36
C LYS A 117 -14.56 34.05 -9.90
N GLY A 118 -14.93 32.83 -9.56
CA GLY A 118 -14.75 32.31 -8.20
C GLY A 118 -13.26 32.31 -7.87
N VAL A 119 -12.90 32.95 -6.80
CA VAL A 119 -11.68 32.62 -6.08
C VAL A 119 -11.91 31.21 -5.55
N GLU A 120 -11.43 30.20 -6.28
CA GLU A 120 -11.43 28.83 -5.86
C GLU A 120 -10.49 28.74 -4.63
N VAL A 121 -11.06 28.82 -3.45
CA VAL A 121 -10.36 28.41 -2.23
C VAL A 121 -10.23 26.90 -2.34
N VAL A 122 -9.20 26.44 -3.03
CA VAL A 122 -8.82 25.03 -3.08
C VAL A 122 -8.35 24.67 -1.68
N ALA A 123 -9.30 24.24 -0.83
CA ALA A 123 -8.94 23.53 0.36
C ALA A 123 -8.17 22.30 -0.10
N GLN A 124 -6.90 22.18 0.28
CA GLN A 124 -6.10 20.99 -0.02
C GLN A 124 -6.88 19.76 0.49
N LYS A 125 -7.25 18.87 -0.42
CA LYS A 125 -7.88 17.61 -0.03
C LYS A 125 -6.95 16.89 0.93
N PRO A 126 -7.48 16.28 2.00
CA PRO A 126 -6.66 15.46 2.86
C PRO A 126 -6.02 14.33 2.04
N LEU A 127 -4.73 14.10 2.21
CA LEU A 127 -4.00 13.01 1.53
C LEU A 127 -4.49 11.63 1.96
N VAL A 128 -5.04 11.50 3.14
CA VAL A 128 -5.52 10.25 3.70
C VAL A 128 -6.98 10.37 4.07
N LYS A 129 -7.77 9.40 3.66
CA LYS A 129 -9.16 9.22 4.06
C LYS A 129 -9.26 7.92 4.87
N MET A 130 -9.82 8.03 6.07
CA MET A 130 -10.09 6.87 6.93
C MET A 130 -11.52 6.40 6.71
N GLU A 131 -11.70 5.11 6.53
CA GLU A 131 -12.98 4.41 6.52
C GLU A 131 -12.98 3.36 7.64
N THR A 132 -14.11 2.73 7.91
CA THR A 132 -14.24 1.80 9.05
C THR A 132 -13.29 0.59 8.95
N ASP A 133 -12.99 0.14 7.75
CA ASP A 133 -12.22 -1.08 7.48
C ASP A 133 -10.97 -0.84 6.61
N LYS A 134 -10.77 0.37 6.14
CA LYS A 134 -9.62 0.73 5.30
C LYS A 134 -9.20 2.17 5.45
N MET A 135 -7.97 2.39 5.08
CA MET A 135 -7.39 3.71 4.90
C MET A 135 -7.02 3.90 3.43
N ALA A 136 -7.38 5.04 2.86
CA ALA A 136 -7.06 5.39 1.48
C ALA A 136 -6.11 6.59 1.44
N TYR A 137 -4.94 6.41 0.86
CA TYR A 137 -3.97 7.47 0.58
C TYR A 137 -4.21 7.99 -0.84
N ASP A 138 -4.58 9.26 -0.98
CA ASP A 138 -4.82 9.91 -2.27
C ASP A 138 -3.48 10.28 -2.93
N VAL A 139 -3.00 9.41 -3.81
CA VAL A 139 -1.73 9.58 -4.53
C VAL A 139 -1.79 10.79 -5.47
N GLN A 140 -2.94 11.08 -6.07
CA GLN A 140 -3.08 12.21 -7.01
C GLN A 140 -3.02 13.56 -6.30
N ALA A 141 -3.42 13.61 -5.03
CA ALA A 141 -3.30 14.82 -4.22
C ALA A 141 -1.86 15.05 -3.71
N ASP A 142 -1.00 14.03 -3.78
CA ASP A 142 0.42 14.15 -3.43
C ASP A 142 1.23 14.67 -4.64
N ASN A 143 1.95 15.75 -4.43
CA ASN A 143 2.76 16.39 -5.47
C ASN A 143 3.89 15.50 -6.00
N ASP A 144 4.41 14.60 -5.17
CA ASP A 144 5.49 13.69 -5.55
C ASP A 144 5.02 12.60 -6.53
N SER A 145 3.72 12.35 -6.63
CA SER A 145 3.16 11.35 -7.53
C SER A 145 3.55 11.54 -9.00
N LYS A 146 3.91 12.76 -9.38
CA LYS A 146 4.29 13.11 -10.76
C LYS A 146 5.69 12.61 -11.15
N ALA A 147 6.59 12.47 -10.19
CA ALA A 147 7.98 12.09 -10.40
C ALA A 147 8.37 10.76 -9.76
N SER A 148 7.65 10.33 -8.73
CA SER A 148 7.96 9.18 -7.91
C SER A 148 7.40 7.87 -8.47
N THR A 149 7.90 6.77 -7.92
CA THR A 149 7.36 5.42 -8.14
C THR A 149 6.24 5.13 -7.13
N VAL A 150 5.47 4.08 -7.36
CA VAL A 150 4.51 3.59 -6.37
C VAL A 150 5.23 3.15 -5.10
N LEU A 151 6.42 2.56 -5.21
CA LEU A 151 7.24 2.19 -4.05
C LEU A 151 7.59 3.41 -3.18
N ASP A 152 7.92 4.54 -3.81
CA ASP A 152 8.21 5.79 -3.09
C ASP A 152 6.96 6.36 -2.42
N MET A 153 5.79 6.20 -3.06
CA MET A 153 4.51 6.56 -2.44
C MET A 153 4.19 5.66 -1.24
N LEU A 154 4.47 4.35 -1.34
CA LEU A 154 4.24 3.40 -0.25
C LEU A 154 5.00 3.77 1.03
N ARG A 155 6.18 4.38 0.92
CA ARG A 155 6.92 4.91 2.08
C ARG A 155 6.16 6.00 2.84
N LYS A 156 5.19 6.65 2.19
CA LYS A 156 4.36 7.71 2.76
C LYS A 156 3.00 7.19 3.23
N VAL A 157 2.62 5.99 2.81
CA VAL A 157 1.32 5.39 3.14
C VAL A 157 1.36 4.90 4.59
N PRO A 158 0.43 5.33 5.43
CA PRO A 158 0.34 4.84 6.80
C PRO A 158 0.21 3.31 6.85
N MET A 159 0.80 2.70 7.87
CA MET A 159 0.80 1.23 8.10
C MET A 159 1.51 0.42 7.02
N VAL A 160 2.20 1.06 6.07
CA VAL A 160 3.07 0.41 5.09
C VAL A 160 4.51 0.80 5.39
N ILE A 161 5.38 -0.18 5.46
CA ILE A 161 6.81 0.00 5.67
C ILE A 161 7.51 -0.53 4.43
N VAL A 162 8.44 0.25 3.91
CA VAL A 162 9.34 -0.18 2.83
C VAL A 162 10.75 -0.07 3.38
N ASP A 163 11.40 -1.22 3.57
CA ASP A 163 12.76 -1.30 4.12
C ASP A 163 13.85 -0.92 3.10
N GLY A 164 15.11 -1.04 3.52
CA GLY A 164 16.25 -0.69 2.68
C GLY A 164 16.52 -1.64 1.52
N GLN A 165 15.97 -2.84 1.56
CA GLN A 165 15.99 -3.80 0.44
C GLN A 165 14.75 -3.70 -0.44
N ASP A 166 13.93 -2.66 -0.21
CA ASP A 166 12.64 -2.46 -0.85
C ASP A 166 11.57 -3.51 -0.48
N ASN A 167 11.80 -4.29 0.61
CA ASN A 167 10.77 -5.20 1.11
C ASN A 167 9.64 -4.39 1.72
N ILE A 168 8.42 -4.83 1.44
CA ILE A 168 7.22 -4.14 1.87
C ILE A 168 6.58 -4.95 2.98
N THR A 169 6.23 -4.28 4.08
CA THR A 169 5.37 -4.85 5.11
C THR A 169 4.11 -3.99 5.24
N VAL A 170 3.00 -4.63 5.50
CA VAL A 170 1.71 -3.97 5.74
C VAL A 170 1.27 -4.34 7.14
N ASN A 171 1.00 -3.34 7.97
CA ASN A 171 0.65 -3.53 9.37
C ASN A 171 1.68 -4.40 10.15
N GLY A 172 2.98 -4.18 9.87
CA GLY A 172 4.08 -4.93 10.48
C GLY A 172 4.31 -6.33 9.88
N GLN A 173 3.48 -6.80 8.95
CA GLN A 173 3.56 -8.13 8.37
C GLN A 173 4.02 -8.10 6.92
N SER A 174 4.88 -9.04 6.54
CA SER A 174 5.35 -9.21 5.16
C SER A 174 4.38 -10.05 4.31
N SER A 175 3.60 -10.91 4.94
CA SER A 175 2.54 -11.68 4.28
C SER A 175 1.28 -10.83 4.11
N PHE A 176 1.19 -10.06 3.05
CA PHE A 176 0.03 -9.28 2.66
C PHE A 176 -0.34 -9.56 1.21
N LYS A 177 -1.58 -9.24 0.84
CA LYS A 177 -2.04 -9.37 -0.54
C LYS A 177 -2.03 -8.03 -1.25
N VAL A 178 -1.62 -8.02 -2.52
CA VAL A 178 -1.70 -6.83 -3.35
C VAL A 178 -2.86 -6.95 -4.31
N TYR A 179 -3.75 -5.98 -4.23
CA TYR A 179 -4.87 -5.81 -5.14
C TYR A 179 -4.62 -4.61 -6.04
N VAL A 180 -5.11 -4.71 -7.25
CA VAL A 180 -5.16 -3.60 -8.21
C VAL A 180 -6.62 -3.41 -8.60
N ASP A 181 -7.17 -2.23 -8.33
CA ASP A 181 -8.60 -1.91 -8.53
C ASP A 181 -9.54 -2.92 -7.86
N GLY A 182 -9.18 -3.35 -6.64
CA GLY A 182 -9.93 -4.33 -5.89
C GLY A 182 -9.77 -5.78 -6.35
N LYS A 183 -8.86 -6.07 -7.29
CA LYS A 183 -8.53 -7.41 -7.78
C LYS A 183 -7.18 -7.84 -7.24
N PRO A 184 -7.00 -9.05 -6.73
CA PRO A 184 -5.69 -9.55 -6.40
C PRO A 184 -4.85 -9.65 -7.68
N SER A 185 -3.62 -9.22 -7.57
CA SER A 185 -2.68 -9.33 -8.66
C SER A 185 -1.57 -10.30 -8.28
N VAL A 186 -1.54 -11.42 -8.99
CA VAL A 186 -0.50 -12.45 -8.87
C VAL A 186 0.89 -11.85 -8.95
N MET A 187 1.11 -11.01 -9.95
CA MET A 187 2.42 -10.42 -10.18
C MET A 187 2.81 -9.39 -9.13
N PHE A 188 1.86 -8.55 -8.71
CA PHE A 188 2.12 -7.57 -7.65
C PHE A 188 2.30 -8.24 -6.28
N SER A 189 1.69 -9.40 -6.07
CA SER A 189 1.84 -10.13 -4.81
C SER A 189 3.11 -10.98 -4.76
N SER A 190 3.57 -11.53 -5.89
CA SER A 190 4.79 -12.37 -5.93
C SER A 190 6.09 -11.57 -5.82
N ASN A 191 6.11 -10.35 -6.36
CA ASN A 191 7.28 -9.48 -6.28
C ASN A 191 6.87 -8.00 -6.17
N PRO A 192 6.18 -7.62 -5.08
CA PRO A 192 5.59 -6.29 -4.95
C PRO A 192 6.64 -5.18 -5.03
N SER A 193 7.81 -5.40 -4.45
CA SER A 193 8.88 -4.42 -4.42
C SER A 193 9.35 -4.03 -5.81
N GLN A 194 9.65 -5.00 -6.65
CA GLN A 194 10.17 -4.76 -7.99
C GLN A 194 9.11 -4.11 -8.89
N VAL A 195 7.88 -4.58 -8.79
CA VAL A 195 6.77 -4.02 -9.57
C VAL A 195 6.48 -2.58 -9.17
N PHE A 196 6.39 -2.29 -7.87
CA PHE A 196 6.13 -0.93 -7.39
C PHE A 196 7.30 0.02 -7.62
N LYS A 197 8.53 -0.48 -7.62
CA LYS A 197 9.72 0.28 -7.99
C LYS A 197 9.72 0.68 -9.46
N ALA A 198 9.18 -0.18 -10.31
CA ALA A 198 9.05 0.08 -11.73
C ALA A 198 7.83 0.94 -12.09
N MET A 199 6.79 0.99 -11.25
CA MET A 199 5.51 1.62 -11.54
C MET A 199 5.47 3.10 -11.17
N PRO A 200 5.16 4.03 -12.12
CA PRO A 200 4.98 5.44 -11.81
C PRO A 200 3.78 5.68 -10.90
N ALA A 201 3.95 6.53 -9.89
CA ALA A 201 2.87 6.89 -9.00
C ALA A 201 1.74 7.69 -9.69
N SER A 202 2.04 8.38 -10.79
CA SER A 202 1.04 9.11 -11.60
C SER A 202 -0.07 8.21 -12.17
N MET A 203 0.19 6.90 -12.30
CA MET A 203 -0.80 5.92 -12.76
C MET A 203 -1.78 5.50 -11.66
N VAL A 204 -1.49 5.83 -10.40
CA VAL A 204 -2.28 5.42 -9.24
C VAL A 204 -3.12 6.58 -8.76
N LYS A 205 -4.41 6.35 -8.50
CA LYS A 205 -5.32 7.29 -7.89
C LYS A 205 -5.16 7.32 -6.38
N SER A 206 -5.25 6.16 -5.75
CA SER A 206 -5.10 5.99 -4.32
C SER A 206 -4.50 4.64 -3.97
N ILE A 207 -3.85 4.57 -2.83
CA ILE A 207 -3.37 3.34 -2.22
C ILE A 207 -4.24 3.11 -0.98
N GLU A 208 -4.94 1.99 -0.96
CA GLU A 208 -5.80 1.62 0.15
C GLU A 208 -5.13 0.53 0.99
N VAL A 209 -5.05 0.75 2.30
CA VAL A 209 -4.56 -0.23 3.26
C VAL A 209 -5.75 -0.77 4.04
N ILE A 210 -6.03 -2.05 3.89
CA ILE A 210 -7.12 -2.75 4.55
C ILE A 210 -6.49 -3.68 5.57
N THR A 211 -6.34 -3.20 6.79
CA THR A 211 -5.64 -3.91 7.88
C THR A 211 -6.50 -4.98 8.54
N ASN A 212 -7.82 -4.85 8.43
CA ASN A 212 -8.76 -5.86 8.88
C ASN A 212 -9.74 -6.19 7.74
N PRO A 213 -9.28 -6.90 6.69
CA PRO A 213 -10.14 -7.31 5.61
C PRO A 213 -11.27 -8.20 6.16
N GLY A 214 -12.53 -7.84 5.84
CA GLY A 214 -13.71 -8.62 6.23
C GLY A 214 -13.78 -9.99 5.55
N ALA A 215 -14.82 -10.76 5.87
CA ALA A 215 -14.98 -12.14 5.41
C ALA A 215 -15.03 -12.33 3.89
N LYS A 216 -15.40 -11.30 3.13
CA LYS A 216 -15.38 -11.33 1.66
C LYS A 216 -13.98 -11.40 1.04
N TYR A 217 -12.96 -10.97 1.79
CA TYR A 217 -11.58 -11.06 1.35
C TYR A 217 -11.03 -12.45 1.65
N ASP A 218 -10.08 -12.87 0.84
CA ASP A 218 -9.45 -14.17 1.00
C ASP A 218 -8.78 -14.30 2.37
N ALA A 219 -8.78 -15.52 2.90
CA ALA A 219 -8.26 -15.81 4.23
C ALA A 219 -6.73 -15.63 4.33
N GLU A 220 -6.02 -15.71 3.21
CA GLU A 220 -4.58 -15.51 3.11
C GLU A 220 -4.16 -14.03 3.18
N GLY A 221 -2.94 -13.77 3.67
CA GLY A 221 -2.38 -12.43 3.81
C GLY A 221 -2.54 -11.88 5.22
N VAL A 222 -1.62 -12.24 6.09
CA VAL A 222 -1.63 -11.88 7.52
C VAL A 222 -1.56 -10.37 7.74
N GLY A 223 -0.79 -9.64 6.92
CA GLY A 223 -0.67 -8.19 6.98
C GLY A 223 -1.87 -7.42 6.45
N GLY A 224 -2.87 -8.11 5.91
CA GLY A 224 -4.04 -7.50 5.29
C GLY A 224 -3.92 -7.35 3.78
N VAL A 225 -4.59 -6.34 3.23
CA VAL A 225 -4.64 -6.09 1.78
C VAL A 225 -4.13 -4.69 1.47
N LEU A 226 -3.20 -4.61 0.54
CA LEU A 226 -2.75 -3.37 -0.08
C LEU A 226 -3.42 -3.24 -1.45
N ASN A 227 -4.43 -2.37 -1.56
CA ASN A 227 -5.16 -2.18 -2.80
C ASN A 227 -4.66 -0.94 -3.54
N ILE A 228 -4.10 -1.12 -4.70
CA ILE A 228 -3.66 -0.06 -5.60
C ILE A 228 -4.81 0.30 -6.51
N VAL A 229 -5.46 1.42 -6.25
CA VAL A 229 -6.53 1.94 -7.11
C VAL A 229 -5.89 2.74 -8.24
N MET A 230 -6.05 2.24 -9.45
CA MET A 230 -5.49 2.90 -10.63
C MET A 230 -6.20 4.22 -10.93
N ASN A 231 -5.50 5.11 -11.60
CA ASN A 231 -6.05 6.40 -11.99
C ASN A 231 -7.05 6.21 -13.14
N ALA A 232 -8.23 5.81 -12.77
CA ALA A 232 -9.38 5.73 -13.66
C ALA A 232 -10.54 6.45 -12.99
N SER A 233 -10.92 7.52 -13.57
CA SER A 233 -11.76 8.58 -13.03
C SER A 233 -13.16 8.17 -12.64
N ALA A 234 -13.62 8.56 -11.48
CA ALA A 234 -15.00 8.44 -11.05
C ALA A 234 -15.66 9.81 -10.78
N ASN A 235 -16.91 9.89 -11.19
CA ASN A 235 -17.97 10.83 -10.79
C ASN A 235 -18.01 12.26 -11.39
N SER A 236 -18.85 12.42 -12.41
CA SER A 236 -19.74 13.56 -12.46
C SER A 236 -21.11 13.17 -13.04
N LYS A 237 -22.18 13.52 -12.33
CA LYS A 237 -23.58 13.31 -12.73
C LYS A 237 -24.03 14.11 -13.96
N MET A 238 -23.18 14.92 -14.59
CA MET A 238 -23.60 15.93 -15.55
C MET A 238 -23.04 15.87 -16.99
N ASN A 239 -22.10 14.97 -17.30
CA ASN A 239 -21.70 14.79 -18.71
C ASN A 239 -21.17 13.37 -18.93
N LYS A 240 -21.96 12.54 -19.60
CA LYS A 240 -21.63 11.15 -19.91
C LYS A 240 -20.60 10.98 -21.04
N ASN A 241 -20.06 12.08 -21.60
CA ASN A 241 -19.14 12.03 -22.72
C ASN A 241 -17.87 12.82 -22.41
N GLY A 242 -16.73 12.22 -22.68
CA GLY A 242 -15.45 12.87 -22.57
C GLY A 242 -14.30 11.90 -22.32
N TYR A 243 -13.10 12.41 -22.37
CA TYR A 243 -11.88 11.63 -22.09
C TYR A 243 -10.84 12.50 -21.38
N ASN A 244 -9.90 11.86 -20.71
CA ASN A 244 -8.68 12.44 -20.18
C ASN A 244 -7.53 11.45 -20.29
N GLY A 245 -6.33 11.96 -20.25
CA GLY A 245 -5.14 11.14 -20.30
C GLY A 245 -3.88 11.87 -19.87
N ASN A 246 -2.82 11.07 -19.72
CA ASN A 246 -1.49 11.54 -19.38
C ASN A 246 -0.45 10.74 -20.15
N VAL A 247 0.60 11.42 -20.60
CA VAL A 247 1.82 10.79 -21.10
C VAL A 247 2.99 11.36 -20.32
N SER A 248 3.87 10.54 -19.80
CA SER A 248 5.05 10.99 -19.07
C SER A 248 6.30 10.23 -19.47
N LEU A 249 7.41 10.97 -19.55
CA LEU A 249 8.74 10.46 -19.80
C LEU A 249 9.63 10.85 -18.61
N THR A 250 10.30 9.87 -18.03
CA THR A 250 11.28 10.08 -16.95
C THR A 250 12.64 9.60 -17.40
N ALA A 251 13.60 10.50 -17.38
CA ALA A 251 15.02 10.17 -17.52
C ALA A 251 15.68 10.13 -16.15
N ALA A 252 16.43 9.09 -15.88
CA ALA A 252 17.13 8.86 -14.64
C ALA A 252 18.56 8.38 -14.91
N ALA A 253 19.48 8.57 -13.97
CA ALA A 253 20.84 8.04 -14.08
C ALA A 253 20.87 6.51 -14.26
N ILE A 254 19.87 5.81 -13.71
CA ILE A 254 19.75 4.35 -13.81
C ILE A 254 18.87 3.87 -14.98
N GLY A 255 18.26 4.77 -15.77
CA GLY A 255 17.44 4.34 -16.93
C GLY A 255 16.37 5.30 -17.38
N LEU A 256 15.50 4.79 -18.26
CA LEU A 256 14.41 5.54 -18.89
C LEU A 256 13.06 4.88 -18.58
N ARG A 257 12.04 5.71 -18.32
CA ARG A 257 10.67 5.26 -18.09
C ARG A 257 9.70 6.04 -18.95
N LEU A 258 8.83 5.33 -19.66
CA LEU A 258 7.70 5.88 -20.39
C LEU A 258 6.41 5.36 -19.73
N SER A 259 5.44 6.23 -19.49
CA SER A 259 4.09 5.82 -19.09
C SER A 259 3.03 6.64 -19.79
N SER A 260 1.92 5.98 -20.12
CA SER A 260 0.75 6.63 -20.71
C SER A 260 -0.53 6.04 -20.12
N PHE A 261 -1.50 6.89 -19.95
CA PHE A 261 -2.82 6.55 -19.46
C PHE A 261 -3.87 7.33 -20.23
N ILE A 262 -4.97 6.66 -20.57
CA ILE A 262 -6.18 7.27 -21.12
C ILE A 262 -7.41 6.68 -20.46
N SER A 263 -8.41 7.47 -20.17
CA SER A 263 -9.73 7.00 -19.77
C SER A 263 -10.81 7.90 -20.35
N GLY A 264 -11.99 7.31 -20.59
CA GLY A 264 -13.12 8.04 -21.12
C GLY A 264 -14.43 7.32 -20.91
N GLN A 265 -15.49 8.06 -21.20
CA GLN A 265 -16.84 7.54 -21.22
C GLN A 265 -17.58 8.17 -22.41
N GLN A 266 -18.36 7.36 -23.11
CA GLN A 266 -19.26 7.75 -24.18
C GLN A 266 -20.62 7.08 -23.96
N GLY A 267 -21.59 7.86 -23.51
CA GLY A 267 -22.92 7.34 -23.14
C GLY A 267 -22.83 6.25 -22.07
N LYS A 268 -23.24 5.03 -22.42
CA LYS A 268 -23.22 3.83 -21.57
C LYS A 268 -21.87 3.12 -21.55
N PHE A 269 -20.96 3.45 -22.44
CA PHE A 269 -19.69 2.80 -22.59
C PHE A 269 -18.57 3.58 -21.87
N SER A 270 -17.80 2.91 -21.01
CA SER A 270 -16.62 3.45 -20.36
C SER A 270 -15.39 2.63 -20.72
N TYR A 271 -14.26 3.28 -20.86
CA TYR A 271 -13.01 2.63 -21.20
C TYR A 271 -11.83 3.28 -20.46
N SER A 272 -10.82 2.49 -20.19
CA SER A 272 -9.51 2.98 -19.81
C SER A 272 -8.42 2.06 -20.34
N ALA A 273 -7.28 2.65 -20.65
CA ALA A 273 -6.08 1.92 -21.01
C ALA A 273 -4.87 2.58 -20.36
N ASN A 274 -3.93 1.78 -19.91
CA ASN A 274 -2.63 2.25 -19.45
C ASN A 274 -1.52 1.36 -20.01
N ILE A 275 -0.38 1.97 -20.26
CA ILE A 275 0.84 1.28 -20.65
C ILE A 275 2.02 1.93 -19.94
N MET A 276 2.95 1.10 -19.51
CA MET A 276 4.20 1.53 -18.93
C MET A 276 5.34 0.65 -19.41
N ASN A 277 6.45 1.28 -19.72
CA ASN A 277 7.72 0.61 -20.00
C ASN A 277 8.83 1.28 -19.19
N ASN A 278 9.59 0.49 -18.45
CA ASN A 278 10.72 0.94 -17.66
C ASN A 278 11.95 0.12 -18.05
N ARG A 279 13.07 0.78 -18.27
CA ARG A 279 14.37 0.14 -18.56
C ARG A 279 15.40 0.71 -17.61
N GLY A 280 15.71 -0.05 -16.57
CA GLY A 280 16.64 0.33 -15.52
C GLY A 280 17.83 -0.61 -15.41
N ARG A 281 19.00 -0.07 -15.06
CA ARG A 281 20.20 -0.82 -14.73
C ARG A 281 20.90 -0.20 -13.52
N VAL A 282 21.20 -1.03 -12.54
CA VAL A 282 22.02 -0.66 -11.38
C VAL A 282 23.36 -1.39 -11.51
N LYS A 283 24.45 -0.65 -11.46
CA LYS A 283 25.84 -1.16 -11.53
C LYS A 283 26.52 -1.00 -10.19
N GLY A 284 27.49 -1.86 -9.89
CA GLY A 284 28.34 -1.76 -8.70
C GLY A 284 27.59 -2.09 -7.41
N VAL A 285 26.69 -3.07 -7.46
CA VAL A 285 26.13 -3.71 -6.26
C VAL A 285 27.21 -4.61 -5.69
N GLU A 286 27.65 -4.33 -4.45
CA GLU A 286 28.66 -5.09 -3.74
C GLU A 286 27.97 -5.98 -2.70
N THR A 287 28.40 -7.23 -2.62
CA THR A 287 27.96 -8.19 -1.59
C THR A 287 29.20 -8.81 -0.95
N GLU A 288 29.30 -8.70 0.35
CA GLU A 288 30.31 -9.32 1.19
C GLU A 288 29.58 -10.29 2.14
N MET A 289 30.05 -11.54 2.25
CA MET A 289 29.49 -12.49 3.20
C MET A 289 30.62 -13.21 3.91
N GLU A 290 30.50 -13.36 5.22
CA GLU A 290 31.37 -14.17 6.06
C GLU A 290 30.51 -15.20 6.79
N ARG A 291 30.93 -16.46 6.72
CA ARG A 291 30.35 -17.55 7.50
C ARG A 291 31.45 -18.25 8.29
N ILE A 292 31.20 -18.44 9.57
CA ILE A 292 32.06 -19.14 10.50
C ILE A 292 31.26 -20.32 11.04
N ALA A 293 31.81 -21.54 10.93
CA ALA A 293 31.21 -22.72 11.52
C ALA A 293 31.85 -23.06 12.87
N SER A 294 31.21 -23.91 13.65
CA SER A 294 31.65 -24.30 15.02
C SER A 294 33.00 -25.03 15.06
N ASP A 295 33.42 -25.66 13.95
CA ASP A 295 34.72 -26.29 13.79
C ASP A 295 35.86 -25.27 13.52
N GLY A 296 35.58 -23.97 13.50
CA GLY A 296 36.50 -22.90 13.17
C GLY A 296 36.69 -22.68 11.65
N SER A 297 35.99 -23.40 10.79
CA SER A 297 36.02 -23.15 9.36
C SER A 297 35.37 -21.81 9.02
N ARG A 298 35.96 -21.07 8.09
CA ARG A 298 35.55 -19.72 7.69
C ARG A 298 35.43 -19.66 6.19
N MET A 299 34.28 -19.14 5.70
CA MET A 299 34.03 -18.84 4.32
C MET A 299 33.86 -17.33 4.14
N ILE A 300 34.56 -16.75 3.20
CA ILE A 300 34.41 -15.34 2.78
C ILE A 300 33.98 -15.33 1.33
N TYR A 301 32.90 -14.62 1.06
CA TYR A 301 32.35 -14.43 -0.28
C TYR A 301 32.28 -12.93 -0.59
N ASN A 302 32.86 -12.53 -1.72
CA ASN A 302 32.83 -11.16 -2.21
C ASN A 302 32.34 -11.13 -3.65
N GLN A 303 31.39 -10.24 -3.94
CA GLN A 303 30.83 -10.07 -5.26
C GLN A 303 30.66 -8.60 -5.59
N THR A 304 30.96 -8.23 -6.83
CA THR A 304 30.52 -6.97 -7.44
C THR A 304 29.77 -7.31 -8.72
N GLY A 305 28.60 -6.74 -8.89
CA GLY A 305 27.73 -7.09 -10.00
C GLY A 305 26.89 -5.95 -10.54
N SER A 306 26.13 -6.24 -11.55
CA SER A 306 25.14 -5.34 -12.13
C SER A 306 23.79 -6.05 -12.30
N THR A 307 22.72 -5.28 -12.13
CA THR A 307 21.34 -5.77 -12.31
C THR A 307 20.61 -4.92 -13.34
N ARG A 308 20.03 -5.54 -14.36
CA ARG A 308 19.11 -4.92 -15.33
C ARG A 308 17.69 -5.40 -15.06
N MET A 309 16.74 -4.46 -15.00
CA MET A 309 15.35 -4.76 -14.66
C MET A 309 14.37 -4.08 -15.62
N PRO A 310 14.23 -4.55 -16.88
CA PRO A 310 13.18 -4.06 -17.76
C PRO A 310 11.81 -4.56 -17.28
N PHE A 311 10.83 -3.66 -17.37
CA PHE A 311 9.46 -3.92 -16.95
C PHE A 311 8.48 -3.29 -17.94
N THR A 312 7.48 -4.05 -18.36
CA THR A 312 6.39 -3.58 -19.21
C THR A 312 5.07 -4.01 -18.63
N MET A 313 4.11 -3.09 -18.55
CA MET A 313 2.75 -3.37 -18.12
C MET A 313 1.77 -2.66 -19.06
N ALA A 314 0.71 -3.37 -19.46
CA ALA A 314 -0.41 -2.78 -20.17
C ALA A 314 -1.72 -3.37 -19.64
N ASN A 315 -2.71 -2.51 -19.43
CA ASN A 315 -4.05 -2.93 -19.03
C ASN A 315 -5.09 -2.16 -19.83
N VAL A 316 -6.18 -2.85 -20.17
CA VAL A 316 -7.37 -2.27 -20.80
C VAL A 316 -8.57 -2.70 -19.98
N SER A 317 -9.42 -1.74 -19.61
CA SER A 317 -10.68 -2.01 -18.91
C SER A 317 -11.82 -1.37 -19.69
N LEU A 318 -12.88 -2.13 -19.87
CA LEU A 318 -14.09 -1.77 -20.58
C LEU A 318 -15.29 -1.94 -19.65
N GLY A 319 -16.24 -1.04 -19.71
CA GLY A 319 -17.47 -1.13 -18.93
C GLY A 319 -18.66 -0.70 -19.77
N TYR A 320 -19.76 -1.42 -19.65
CA TYR A 320 -21.00 -1.13 -20.36
C TYR A 320 -22.20 -1.17 -19.41
N GLU A 321 -22.98 -0.08 -19.41
CA GLU A 321 -24.24 0.00 -18.68
C GLU A 321 -25.35 -0.56 -19.56
N ILE A 322 -25.74 -1.84 -19.32
CA ILE A 322 -26.82 -2.48 -20.09
C ILE A 322 -28.09 -1.67 -19.89
N ASP A 323 -28.44 -1.44 -18.64
CA ASP A 323 -29.60 -0.65 -18.22
C ASP A 323 -29.30 0.11 -16.90
N SER A 324 -30.33 0.69 -16.28
CA SER A 324 -30.20 1.47 -15.05
C SER A 324 -29.79 0.63 -13.83
N VAL A 325 -29.93 -0.68 -13.87
CA VAL A 325 -29.67 -1.60 -12.75
C VAL A 325 -28.65 -2.70 -13.07
N SER A 326 -28.26 -2.85 -14.33
CA SER A 326 -27.34 -3.90 -14.78
C SER A 326 -26.13 -3.32 -15.50
N ASN A 327 -24.96 -3.86 -15.20
CA ASN A 327 -23.72 -3.50 -15.86
C ASN A 327 -22.81 -4.70 -16.05
N VAL A 328 -21.97 -4.63 -17.07
CA VAL A 328 -20.90 -5.58 -17.34
C VAL A 328 -19.59 -4.83 -17.42
N SER A 329 -18.52 -5.43 -16.93
CA SER A 329 -17.17 -4.93 -17.10
C SER A 329 -16.20 -6.04 -17.43
N ALA A 330 -15.22 -5.74 -18.28
CA ALA A 330 -14.14 -6.65 -18.66
C ALA A 330 -12.80 -5.93 -18.48
N THR A 331 -11.79 -6.67 -18.05
CA THR A 331 -10.41 -6.16 -17.97
C THR A 331 -9.47 -7.18 -18.57
N LEU A 332 -8.50 -6.70 -19.36
CA LEU A 332 -7.40 -7.48 -19.89
C LEU A 332 -6.10 -6.82 -19.41
N GLY A 333 -5.15 -7.62 -18.95
CA GLY A 333 -3.87 -7.15 -18.47
C GLY A 333 -2.71 -8.01 -18.93
N ILE A 334 -1.61 -7.36 -19.24
CA ILE A 334 -0.33 -7.98 -19.58
C ILE A 334 0.72 -7.34 -18.71
N THR A 335 1.58 -8.17 -18.12
CA THR A 335 2.78 -7.71 -17.44
C THR A 335 3.96 -8.58 -17.78
N GLN A 336 5.09 -7.95 -18.05
CA GLN A 336 6.36 -8.58 -18.35
C GLN A 336 7.42 -7.96 -17.44
N PHE A 337 8.13 -8.80 -16.73
CA PHE A 337 9.23 -8.41 -15.86
C PHE A 337 10.43 -9.30 -16.17
N GLU A 338 11.55 -8.68 -16.39
CA GLU A 338 12.82 -9.39 -16.60
C GLU A 338 13.85 -8.85 -15.58
N MET A 339 14.68 -9.74 -15.05
CA MET A 339 15.80 -9.39 -14.19
C MET A 339 17.03 -10.16 -14.64
N ASN A 340 18.06 -9.42 -15.07
CA ASN A 340 19.34 -9.97 -15.47
C ASN A 340 20.40 -9.51 -14.47
N ASN A 341 21.06 -10.46 -13.84
CA ASN A 341 22.16 -10.24 -12.90
C ASN A 341 23.44 -10.82 -13.50
N ASP A 342 24.46 -9.99 -13.56
CA ASP A 342 25.82 -10.38 -13.95
C ASP A 342 26.75 -10.12 -12.77
N GLY A 343 27.63 -11.06 -12.42
CA GLY A 343 28.55 -10.89 -11.29
C GLY A 343 29.75 -11.83 -11.39
N HIS A 344 30.83 -11.43 -10.72
CA HIS A 344 32.09 -12.17 -10.63
C HIS A 344 32.44 -12.37 -9.14
N PRO A 345 31.78 -13.30 -8.44
CA PRO A 345 32.09 -13.57 -7.05
C PRO A 345 33.41 -14.30 -6.88
N THR A 346 34.07 -14.03 -5.74
CA THR A 346 35.22 -14.78 -5.24
C THR A 346 34.85 -15.38 -3.90
N THR A 347 35.14 -16.66 -3.70
CA THR A 347 34.92 -17.38 -2.44
C THR A 347 36.24 -17.93 -1.92
N THR A 348 36.50 -17.66 -0.64
CA THR A 348 37.70 -18.14 0.07
C THR A 348 37.28 -18.92 1.30
N PHE A 349 37.90 -20.08 1.50
CA PHE A 349 37.73 -20.94 2.67
C PHE A 349 39.05 -21.04 3.44
N THR A 350 38.98 -21.02 4.77
CA THR A 350 40.16 -21.14 5.67
C THR A 350 39.76 -21.80 6.97
N GLY A 351 40.71 -22.43 7.64
CA GLY A 351 40.55 -23.00 8.97
C GLY A 351 39.66 -24.21 9.06
N GLY A 352 39.52 -24.77 10.26
CA GLY A 352 38.70 -25.94 10.55
C GLY A 352 38.93 -27.10 9.59
N SER A 353 37.85 -27.64 9.03
CA SER A 353 37.88 -28.73 8.05
C SER A 353 38.55 -28.35 6.71
N TYR A 354 38.80 -27.05 6.44
CA TYR A 354 39.46 -26.61 5.21
C TYR A 354 40.97 -26.38 5.37
N GLY A 355 41.55 -26.55 6.58
CA GLY A 355 42.99 -26.47 6.82
C GLY A 355 43.62 -25.18 6.40
N THR A 356 44.65 -25.23 5.50
CA THR A 356 45.31 -24.05 4.94
C THR A 356 44.41 -23.22 4.02
N GLY A 357 43.28 -23.79 3.61
CA GLY A 357 42.28 -23.12 2.84
C GLY A 357 42.47 -23.16 1.33
N PHE A 358 41.48 -22.70 0.60
CA PHE A 358 41.50 -22.55 -0.86
C PHE A 358 40.56 -21.41 -1.28
N SER A 359 40.71 -20.96 -2.51
CA SER A 359 39.86 -19.93 -3.11
C SER A 359 39.47 -20.31 -4.53
N TYR A 360 38.30 -19.85 -4.93
CA TYR A 360 37.86 -19.90 -6.32
C TYR A 360 37.08 -18.61 -6.67
N SER A 361 37.01 -18.28 -7.94
CA SER A 361 36.08 -17.34 -8.49
C SER A 361 35.06 -18.04 -9.38
N ASN A 362 34.01 -17.36 -9.75
CA ASN A 362 33.11 -17.83 -10.80
C ASN A 362 32.46 -16.65 -11.55
N ASP A 363 32.23 -16.88 -12.83
CA ASP A 363 31.34 -16.02 -13.61
C ASP A 363 29.91 -16.47 -13.40
N MET A 364 29.04 -15.55 -13.00
CA MET A 364 27.64 -15.84 -12.77
C MET A 364 26.76 -14.93 -13.61
N THR A 365 25.92 -15.55 -14.41
CA THR A 365 24.85 -14.87 -15.14
C THR A 365 23.50 -15.48 -14.75
N MET A 366 22.56 -14.64 -14.33
CA MET A 366 21.22 -15.05 -14.02
C MET A 366 20.23 -14.21 -14.81
N LYS A 367 19.29 -14.87 -15.50
CA LYS A 367 18.21 -14.23 -16.22
C LYS A 367 16.87 -14.80 -15.79
N ASN A 368 16.01 -13.94 -15.24
CA ASN A 368 14.65 -14.28 -14.85
C ASN A 368 13.67 -13.51 -15.72
N VAL A 369 12.80 -14.20 -16.41
CA VAL A 369 11.71 -13.62 -17.22
C VAL A 369 10.38 -14.07 -16.63
N ASN A 370 9.59 -13.12 -16.20
CA ASN A 370 8.28 -13.35 -15.60
C ASN A 370 7.21 -12.63 -16.40
N ASN A 371 6.27 -13.37 -16.96
CA ASN A 371 5.13 -12.82 -17.68
C ASN A 371 3.85 -13.13 -16.91
N SER A 372 2.87 -12.26 -17.01
CA SER A 372 1.53 -12.49 -16.47
C SER A 372 0.49 -11.93 -17.45
N TYR A 373 -0.50 -12.75 -17.75
CA TYR A 373 -1.64 -12.40 -18.58
C TYR A 373 -2.88 -12.66 -17.77
N ASN A 374 -3.74 -11.66 -17.64
CA ASN A 374 -4.97 -11.79 -16.88
C ASN A 374 -6.16 -11.23 -17.65
N GLY A 375 -7.32 -11.86 -17.45
CA GLY A 375 -8.59 -11.42 -17.98
C GLY A 375 -9.67 -11.58 -16.93
N SER A 376 -10.54 -10.59 -16.76
CA SER A 376 -11.71 -10.71 -15.88
C SER A 376 -12.97 -10.24 -16.57
N LEU A 377 -14.09 -10.84 -16.18
CA LEU A 377 -15.44 -10.50 -16.61
C LEU A 377 -16.31 -10.41 -15.36
N ASP A 378 -17.02 -9.30 -15.20
CA ASP A 378 -17.95 -9.08 -14.10
C ASP A 378 -19.30 -8.67 -14.63
N TYR A 379 -20.35 -9.30 -14.13
CA TYR A 379 -21.73 -8.88 -14.30
C TYR A 379 -22.31 -8.51 -12.95
N GLN A 380 -22.82 -7.28 -12.82
CA GLN A 380 -23.49 -6.81 -11.61
C GLN A 380 -24.90 -6.39 -11.92
N ARG A 381 -25.85 -6.90 -11.12
CA ARG A 381 -27.25 -6.51 -11.14
C ARG A 381 -27.67 -5.95 -9.79
N PHE A 382 -28.20 -4.74 -9.79
CA PHE A 382 -28.88 -4.17 -8.64
C PHE A 382 -30.32 -4.71 -8.59
N LEU A 383 -30.72 -5.21 -7.43
CA LEU A 383 -32.02 -5.84 -7.22
C LEU A 383 -33.11 -4.81 -6.87
N ASN A 384 -32.70 -3.57 -6.59
CA ASN A 384 -33.59 -2.46 -6.30
C ASN A 384 -33.16 -1.18 -7.02
N ARG A 385 -34.10 -0.25 -7.21
CA ARG A 385 -33.84 1.04 -7.87
C ARG A 385 -32.91 1.95 -7.07
N SER A 386 -32.87 1.82 -5.74
CA SER A 386 -31.94 2.56 -4.87
C SER A 386 -30.48 2.06 -4.96
N ARG A 387 -30.24 0.96 -5.70
CA ARG A 387 -28.90 0.34 -5.89
C ARG A 387 -28.20 -0.04 -4.57
N THR A 388 -28.98 -0.37 -3.54
CA THR A 388 -28.46 -0.79 -2.23
C THR A 388 -28.35 -2.31 -2.11
N SER A 389 -29.11 -3.07 -2.90
CA SER A 389 -29.04 -4.53 -2.99
C SER A 389 -28.51 -4.94 -4.35
N SER A 390 -27.56 -5.88 -4.38
CA SER A 390 -26.93 -6.31 -5.63
C SER A 390 -26.44 -7.76 -5.57
N VAL A 391 -26.49 -8.41 -6.74
CA VAL A 391 -25.76 -9.65 -7.03
C VAL A 391 -24.65 -9.31 -8.02
N THR A 392 -23.46 -9.84 -7.77
CA THR A 392 -22.34 -9.74 -8.71
C THR A 392 -21.83 -11.14 -9.02
N LEU A 393 -21.73 -11.47 -10.30
CA LEU A 393 -21.07 -12.67 -10.79
C LEU A 393 -19.76 -12.24 -11.43
N SER A 394 -18.68 -12.88 -11.05
CA SER A 394 -17.34 -12.52 -11.48
C SER A 394 -16.56 -13.75 -11.89
N TYR A 395 -15.82 -13.62 -12.99
CA TYR A 395 -14.85 -14.62 -13.44
C TYR A 395 -13.48 -13.95 -13.63
N LEU A 396 -12.43 -14.62 -13.18
CA LEU A 396 -11.06 -14.20 -13.38
C LEU A 396 -10.24 -15.37 -13.92
N PHE A 397 -9.49 -15.09 -14.96
CA PHE A 397 -8.46 -15.95 -15.53
C PHE A 397 -7.11 -15.29 -15.37
N THR A 398 -6.09 -16.05 -14.94
CA THR A 398 -4.70 -15.59 -14.90
C THR A 398 -3.79 -16.72 -15.37
N THR A 399 -2.83 -16.40 -16.24
CA THR A 399 -1.74 -17.33 -16.54
C THR A 399 -0.41 -16.61 -16.44
N SER A 400 0.56 -17.30 -15.90
CA SER A 400 1.81 -16.69 -15.48
C SER A 400 2.99 -17.60 -15.83
N PRO A 401 3.43 -17.63 -17.13
CA PRO A 401 4.64 -18.32 -17.52
C PRO A 401 5.89 -17.56 -17.03
N ALA A 402 6.88 -18.29 -16.52
CA ALA A 402 8.18 -17.75 -16.19
C ALA A 402 9.31 -18.66 -16.64
N ARG A 403 10.46 -18.04 -16.87
CA ARG A 403 11.71 -18.73 -17.20
C ARG A 403 12.84 -18.13 -16.37
N SER A 404 13.63 -19.01 -15.75
CA SER A 404 14.85 -18.67 -15.03
C SER A 404 16.00 -19.43 -15.68
N GLU A 405 17.07 -18.72 -15.98
CA GLU A 405 18.32 -19.27 -16.51
C GLU A 405 19.44 -18.85 -15.57
N ASN A 406 20.31 -19.79 -15.20
CA ASN A 406 21.46 -19.53 -14.35
C ASN A 406 22.66 -20.29 -14.91
N ARG A 407 23.71 -19.55 -15.18
CA ARG A 407 25.01 -20.11 -15.62
C ARG A 407 26.09 -19.71 -14.63
N ARG A 408 26.89 -20.67 -14.27
CA ARG A 408 28.08 -20.46 -13.42
C ARG A 408 29.25 -21.20 -14.00
N ASN A 409 30.33 -20.47 -14.24
CA ASN A 409 31.59 -21.05 -14.68
C ASN A 409 32.59 -20.77 -13.57
N TYR A 410 33.13 -21.83 -13.00
CA TYR A 410 34.06 -21.78 -11.87
C TYR A 410 35.50 -21.74 -12.32
N ASP A 411 36.31 -20.95 -11.64
CA ASP A 411 37.74 -20.81 -11.86
C ASP A 411 38.48 -21.00 -10.55
N PRO A 412 39.21 -22.12 -10.38
CA PRO A 412 40.03 -22.35 -9.18
C PRO A 412 41.15 -21.33 -9.08
N LEU A 413 41.23 -20.62 -7.96
CA LEU A 413 42.31 -19.66 -7.65
C LEU A 413 43.43 -20.31 -6.79
N SER A 414 43.19 -21.52 -6.26
CA SER A 414 44.13 -22.30 -5.47
C SER A 414 44.50 -23.60 -6.19
N ALA A 415 45.73 -24.05 -6.03
CA ALA A 415 46.21 -25.29 -6.64
C ALA A 415 45.44 -26.53 -6.17
N LEU A 416 44.96 -26.53 -4.93
CA LEU A 416 44.11 -27.56 -4.37
C LEU A 416 42.77 -26.95 -3.94
N VAL A 417 41.66 -27.49 -4.50
CA VAL A 417 40.29 -27.16 -4.10
C VAL A 417 39.63 -28.43 -3.59
N THR A 418 39.19 -28.42 -2.36
CA THR A 418 38.66 -29.63 -1.67
C THR A 418 37.16 -29.85 -1.83
N ILE A 419 36.45 -28.88 -2.46
CA ILE A 419 35.04 -29.02 -2.80
C ILE A 419 34.87 -29.25 -4.31
N PRO A 420 33.88 -30.05 -4.75
CA PRO A 420 33.66 -30.25 -6.17
C PRO A 420 33.16 -28.95 -6.82
N LEU A 421 33.92 -28.39 -7.72
CA LEU A 421 33.52 -27.30 -8.59
C LEU A 421 33.20 -27.84 -9.96
N ALA A 422 31.95 -27.74 -10.37
CA ALA A 422 31.50 -28.09 -11.70
C ALA A 422 30.81 -26.90 -12.31
N ASP A 423 31.21 -26.55 -13.53
CA ASP A 423 30.48 -25.55 -14.31
C ASP A 423 29.04 -25.99 -14.53
N LEU A 424 28.13 -25.08 -14.39
CA LEU A 424 26.71 -25.39 -14.29
C LEU A 424 25.87 -24.44 -15.17
N TYR A 425 24.95 -25.02 -15.92
CA TYR A 425 23.83 -24.32 -16.51
C TYR A 425 22.51 -24.89 -15.99
N SER A 426 21.58 -24.05 -15.57
CA SER A 426 20.23 -24.49 -15.21
C SER A 426 19.18 -23.62 -15.88
N GLU A 427 18.11 -24.27 -16.34
CA GLU A 427 16.92 -23.64 -16.89
C GLU A 427 15.68 -24.15 -16.14
N ALA A 428 14.88 -23.23 -15.59
CA ALA A 428 13.60 -23.57 -15.02
C ALA A 428 12.48 -22.87 -15.78
N LYS A 429 11.50 -23.64 -16.24
CA LYS A 429 10.27 -23.17 -16.86
C LYS A 429 9.11 -23.44 -15.94
N THR A 430 8.45 -22.39 -15.48
CA THR A 430 7.27 -22.52 -14.64
C THR A 430 6.06 -21.89 -15.30
N ARG A 431 4.88 -22.45 -15.03
CA ARG A 431 3.60 -21.88 -15.47
C ARG A 431 2.56 -22.07 -14.39
N GLY A 432 2.01 -20.97 -13.91
CA GLY A 432 0.79 -20.95 -13.12
C GLY A 432 -0.41 -20.61 -14.00
N THR A 433 -1.52 -21.32 -13.84
CA THR A 433 -2.81 -20.98 -14.48
C THR A 433 -3.88 -21.05 -13.40
N GLU A 434 -4.69 -20.02 -13.33
CA GLU A 434 -5.73 -19.89 -12.30
C GLU A 434 -7.05 -19.47 -12.93
N HIS A 435 -8.12 -20.14 -12.54
CA HIS A 435 -9.51 -19.81 -12.85
C HIS A 435 -10.24 -19.55 -11.54
N THR A 436 -10.95 -18.43 -11.45
CA THR A 436 -11.76 -18.11 -10.28
C THR A 436 -13.14 -17.71 -10.69
N LEU A 437 -14.13 -18.31 -10.03
CA LEU A 437 -15.53 -17.94 -10.08
C LEU A 437 -15.94 -17.40 -8.72
N GLN A 438 -16.67 -16.28 -8.70
CA GLN A 438 -17.16 -15.67 -7.46
C GLN A 438 -18.56 -15.13 -7.64
N VAL A 439 -19.41 -15.35 -6.62
CA VAL A 439 -20.74 -14.78 -6.52
C VAL A 439 -20.83 -14.00 -5.22
N ASP A 440 -21.18 -12.73 -5.30
CA ASP A 440 -21.39 -11.82 -4.16
C ASP A 440 -22.83 -11.37 -4.11
N TYR A 441 -23.42 -11.43 -2.94
CA TYR A 441 -24.74 -10.89 -2.63
C TYR A 441 -24.61 -9.85 -1.52
N ILE A 442 -25.12 -8.65 -1.77
CA ILE A 442 -25.17 -7.55 -0.81
C ILE A 442 -26.59 -7.07 -0.69
N THR A 443 -27.11 -7.00 0.53
CA THR A 443 -28.45 -6.49 0.76
C THR A 443 -28.58 -5.76 2.10
N PRO A 444 -29.24 -4.60 2.16
CA PRO A 444 -29.66 -4.01 3.41
C PRO A 444 -30.83 -4.82 3.98
N LEU A 445 -30.72 -5.26 5.21
CA LEU A 445 -31.82 -5.88 5.97
C LEU A 445 -32.73 -4.80 6.57
N SER A 446 -32.14 -3.63 6.87
CA SER A 446 -32.85 -2.44 7.33
C SER A 446 -32.03 -1.17 6.95
N LYS A 447 -32.49 0.00 7.38
CA LYS A 447 -31.72 1.26 7.22
C LYS A 447 -30.37 1.23 7.93
N THR A 448 -30.21 0.42 8.95
CA THR A 448 -29.04 0.32 9.83
C THR A 448 -28.29 -1.00 9.70
N GLN A 449 -28.82 -1.98 8.98
CA GLN A 449 -28.30 -3.34 8.92
C GLN A 449 -28.06 -3.76 7.47
N GLN A 450 -26.94 -4.42 7.25
CA GLN A 450 -26.54 -4.93 5.93
C GLN A 450 -25.98 -6.35 6.07
N LEU A 451 -26.36 -7.22 5.16
CA LEU A 451 -25.80 -8.56 5.00
C LEU A 451 -25.01 -8.60 3.68
N ASN A 452 -23.80 -9.11 3.76
CA ASN A 452 -22.97 -9.47 2.62
C ASN A 452 -22.71 -10.98 2.72
N ALA A 453 -22.95 -11.71 1.64
CA ALA A 453 -22.68 -13.15 1.57
C ALA A 453 -22.12 -13.49 0.18
N GLY A 454 -21.39 -14.57 0.09
CA GLY A 454 -20.87 -15.00 -1.20
C GLY A 454 -20.18 -16.35 -1.14
N ALA A 455 -19.89 -16.86 -2.32
CA ALA A 455 -19.14 -18.07 -2.53
C ALA A 455 -18.10 -17.86 -3.63
N LYS A 456 -16.98 -18.55 -3.51
CA LYS A 456 -15.84 -18.43 -4.42
C LYS A 456 -15.21 -19.78 -4.63
N TYR A 457 -14.92 -20.09 -5.88
CA TYR A 457 -14.18 -21.28 -6.25
C TYR A 457 -12.93 -20.88 -7.03
N ILE A 458 -11.79 -21.40 -6.62
CA ILE A 458 -10.47 -21.16 -7.23
C ILE A 458 -9.92 -22.50 -7.67
N SER A 459 -9.49 -22.59 -8.92
CA SER A 459 -8.73 -23.73 -9.46
C SER A 459 -7.39 -23.24 -9.96
N ARG A 460 -6.31 -23.75 -9.34
CA ARG A 460 -4.92 -23.41 -9.66
C ARG A 460 -4.20 -24.62 -10.20
N ARG A 461 -3.53 -24.44 -11.29
CA ARG A 461 -2.63 -25.45 -11.85
C ARG A 461 -1.26 -24.82 -12.02
N ASN A 462 -0.27 -25.31 -11.29
CA ASN A 462 1.12 -24.91 -11.39
C ASN A 462 1.94 -26.08 -11.99
N SER A 463 2.93 -25.75 -12.80
CA SER A 463 3.91 -26.72 -13.30
C SER A 463 5.30 -26.11 -13.25
N SER A 464 6.28 -26.91 -12.94
CA SER A 464 7.69 -26.54 -12.95
C SER A 464 8.49 -27.63 -13.66
N ASP A 465 9.31 -27.23 -14.62
CA ASP A 465 10.29 -28.08 -15.32
C ASP A 465 11.65 -27.38 -15.15
N SER A 466 12.44 -27.86 -14.18
CA SER A 466 13.77 -27.37 -13.84
C SER A 466 14.80 -28.37 -14.31
N ARG A 467 15.62 -27.98 -15.26
CA ARG A 467 16.66 -28.79 -15.90
C ARG A 467 18.03 -28.28 -15.52
N PHE A 468 18.88 -29.19 -15.10
CA PHE A 468 20.27 -28.93 -14.77
C PHE A 468 21.18 -29.60 -15.77
N TYR A 469 22.27 -28.94 -16.12
CA TYR A 469 23.28 -29.38 -17.05
C TYR A 469 24.65 -29.13 -16.42
N ASP A 470 25.45 -30.17 -16.30
CA ASP A 470 26.87 -30.02 -16.03
C ASP A 470 27.58 -29.61 -17.32
N ILE A 471 28.51 -28.67 -17.22
CA ILE A 471 29.27 -28.20 -18.37
C ILE A 471 30.64 -28.89 -18.31
N VAL A 472 30.89 -29.76 -19.27
CA VAL A 472 32.17 -30.49 -19.40
C VAL A 472 32.88 -30.04 -20.67
N GLY A 473 33.98 -29.27 -20.52
CA GLY A 473 34.76 -28.72 -21.63
C GLY A 473 33.93 -27.65 -22.37
N SER A 474 32.95 -27.43 -22.68
CA SER A 474 32.04 -26.50 -23.38
C SER A 474 30.71 -27.14 -23.79
N VAL A 475 30.51 -28.42 -23.39
CA VAL A 475 29.32 -29.18 -23.75
C VAL A 475 28.40 -29.25 -22.53
N GLU A 476 27.15 -28.82 -22.69
CA GLU A 476 26.10 -28.93 -21.66
C GLU A 476 25.58 -30.39 -21.63
N GLN A 477 25.83 -31.08 -20.55
CA GLN A 477 25.38 -32.45 -20.32
C GLN A 477 24.20 -32.44 -19.36
N TYR A 478 23.06 -32.91 -19.83
CA TYR A 478 21.86 -32.95 -18.99
C TYR A 478 22.02 -33.91 -17.81
N ASP A 479 21.76 -33.41 -16.59
CA ASP A 479 21.78 -34.23 -15.38
C ASP A 479 20.36 -34.45 -14.84
N PRO A 480 19.74 -35.61 -15.10
CA PRO A 480 18.41 -35.91 -14.62
C PRO A 480 18.33 -36.04 -13.08
N THR A 481 19.46 -36.30 -12.40
CA THR A 481 19.50 -36.47 -10.94
C THR A 481 19.39 -35.12 -10.21
N LYS A 482 19.85 -34.04 -10.83
CA LYS A 482 19.72 -32.67 -10.34
C LYS A 482 18.47 -31.95 -10.89
N SER A 483 17.73 -32.61 -11.79
CA SER A 483 16.57 -32.01 -12.46
C SER A 483 15.27 -32.40 -11.76
N VAL A 484 14.28 -31.53 -11.79
CA VAL A 484 12.98 -31.77 -11.21
C VAL A 484 11.85 -31.29 -12.10
N ASN A 485 10.82 -32.11 -12.27
CA ASN A 485 9.60 -31.77 -12.96
C ASN A 485 8.39 -32.18 -12.13
N TYR A 486 7.52 -31.25 -11.81
CA TYR A 486 6.30 -31.54 -11.07
C TYR A 486 5.11 -30.72 -11.55
N LYS A 487 3.91 -31.18 -11.20
CA LYS A 487 2.63 -30.51 -11.39
C LYS A 487 1.92 -30.41 -10.06
N ASN A 488 1.37 -29.26 -9.76
CA ASN A 488 0.55 -28.99 -8.58
C ASN A 488 -0.85 -28.59 -9.05
N LEU A 489 -1.86 -29.24 -8.52
CA LEU A 489 -3.27 -28.85 -8.68
C LEU A 489 -3.82 -28.49 -7.30
N GLN A 490 -4.29 -27.25 -7.14
CA GLN A 490 -4.92 -26.78 -5.91
C GLN A 490 -6.31 -26.24 -6.24
N SER A 491 -7.32 -26.72 -5.54
CA SER A 491 -8.69 -26.24 -5.61
C SER A 491 -9.11 -25.70 -4.24
N ILE A 492 -9.74 -24.52 -4.21
CA ILE A 492 -10.21 -23.88 -2.99
C ILE A 492 -11.68 -23.51 -3.17
N LEU A 493 -12.54 -24.02 -2.30
CA LEU A 493 -13.93 -23.57 -2.16
C LEU A 493 -14.01 -22.72 -0.90
N ALA A 494 -14.53 -21.51 -1.04
CA ALA A 494 -14.72 -20.57 0.05
C ALA A 494 -16.14 -20.06 0.09
N GLU A 495 -16.71 -20.04 1.29
CA GLU A 495 -18.04 -19.50 1.58
C GLU A 495 -17.92 -18.47 2.69
N TYR A 496 -18.63 -17.35 2.59
CA TYR A 496 -18.55 -16.30 3.59
C TYR A 496 -19.86 -15.56 3.79
N ALA A 497 -20.01 -15.09 5.02
CA ALA A 497 -21.06 -14.18 5.42
C ALA A 497 -20.51 -13.08 6.32
N GLU A 498 -20.97 -11.87 6.12
CA GLU A 498 -20.59 -10.70 6.92
C GLU A 498 -21.85 -9.89 7.23
N TYR A 499 -22.06 -9.62 8.51
CA TYR A 499 -23.16 -8.79 8.98
C TYR A 499 -22.61 -7.46 9.52
N LYS A 500 -23.21 -6.36 9.07
CA LYS A 500 -22.86 -5.01 9.47
C LYS A 500 -24.09 -4.32 10.06
N VAL A 501 -23.89 -3.70 11.23
CA VAL A 501 -24.88 -2.82 11.86
C VAL A 501 -24.28 -1.43 12.06
N THR A 502 -25.05 -0.39 11.74
CA THR A 502 -24.65 1.02 11.92
C THR A 502 -25.74 1.74 12.69
N LEU A 503 -25.49 2.00 13.97
CA LEU A 503 -26.32 2.79 14.85
C LEU A 503 -25.83 4.25 14.82
N LYS A 504 -26.49 5.14 15.57
CA LYS A 504 -26.14 6.58 15.59
C LYS A 504 -24.65 6.84 15.80
N ASN A 505 -24.06 6.21 16.81
CA ASN A 505 -22.65 6.41 17.19
C ASN A 505 -21.79 5.13 17.10
N VAL A 506 -22.39 3.98 16.89
CA VAL A 506 -21.71 2.68 16.84
C VAL A 506 -21.86 2.06 15.47
N SER A 507 -20.75 1.57 14.90
CA SER A 507 -20.75 0.69 13.73
C SER A 507 -20.04 -0.60 14.12
N ALA A 508 -20.74 -1.72 13.94
CA ALA A 508 -20.16 -3.04 14.19
C ALA A 508 -20.27 -3.92 12.95
N LYS A 509 -19.29 -4.78 12.77
CA LYS A 509 -19.20 -5.73 11.68
C LYS A 509 -18.68 -7.06 12.23
N ALA A 510 -19.33 -8.16 11.87
CA ALA A 510 -18.87 -9.51 12.17
C ALA A 510 -18.94 -10.34 10.89
N GLY A 511 -17.91 -11.10 10.61
CA GLY A 511 -17.83 -11.93 9.42
C GLY A 511 -17.21 -13.29 9.73
N LEU A 512 -17.65 -14.28 9.00
CA LEU A 512 -17.14 -15.64 9.06
C LEU A 512 -16.90 -16.14 7.65
N ARG A 513 -15.77 -16.76 7.44
CA ARG A 513 -15.39 -17.39 6.18
C ARG A 513 -14.90 -18.79 6.45
N TYR A 514 -15.39 -19.74 5.68
CA TYR A 514 -14.88 -21.10 5.65
C TYR A 514 -14.20 -21.36 4.32
N GLU A 515 -13.00 -21.89 4.33
CA GLU A 515 -12.26 -22.29 3.15
C GLU A 515 -11.86 -23.76 3.24
N HIS A 516 -12.22 -24.52 2.21
CA HIS A 516 -11.80 -25.88 2.03
C HIS A 516 -10.83 -25.98 0.86
N THR A 517 -9.66 -26.61 1.10
CA THR A 517 -8.57 -26.71 0.12
C THR A 517 -8.28 -28.18 -0.16
N TRP A 518 -8.27 -28.53 -1.44
CA TRP A 518 -7.74 -29.78 -1.97
C TRP A 518 -6.50 -29.47 -2.76
N GLU A 519 -5.43 -30.21 -2.50
CA GLU A 519 -4.13 -30.02 -3.14
C GLU A 519 -3.55 -31.37 -3.51
N SER A 520 -3.01 -31.50 -4.72
CA SER A 520 -2.24 -32.64 -5.16
C SER A 520 -0.98 -32.19 -5.88
N VAL A 521 0.13 -32.82 -5.56
CA VAL A 521 1.42 -32.61 -6.20
C VAL A 521 1.90 -33.92 -6.77
N ASP A 522 2.16 -33.93 -8.07
CA ASP A 522 2.62 -35.07 -8.83
C ASP A 522 4.01 -34.77 -9.41
N PHE A 523 5.03 -35.51 -8.97
CA PHE A 523 6.39 -35.43 -9.50
C PHE A 523 6.52 -36.34 -10.73
N VAL A 524 6.97 -35.76 -11.83
CA VAL A 524 7.22 -36.45 -13.09
C VAL A 524 8.68 -36.86 -13.18
N LEU A 525 9.57 -36.05 -12.62
CA LEU A 525 11.02 -36.27 -12.56
C LEU A 525 11.57 -35.70 -11.27
N GLY A 526 12.64 -36.34 -10.72
CA GLY A 526 13.32 -35.90 -9.50
C GLY A 526 12.94 -36.72 -8.27
N ALA A 527 13.65 -36.49 -7.16
CA ALA A 527 13.53 -37.27 -5.94
C ALA A 527 12.33 -36.92 -5.03
N GLY A 528 11.40 -36.10 -5.53
CA GLY A 528 10.17 -35.76 -4.80
C GLY A 528 9.16 -36.88 -4.81
N SER A 529 8.35 -36.99 -3.75
CA SER A 529 7.25 -37.95 -3.67
C SER A 529 5.90 -37.23 -3.89
N ASN A 530 5.00 -37.92 -4.61
CA ASN A 530 3.64 -37.42 -4.81
C ASN A 530 2.91 -37.33 -3.48
N PHE A 531 2.17 -36.27 -3.27
CA PHE A 531 1.37 -36.12 -2.06
C PHE A 531 0.02 -35.43 -2.34
N LYS A 532 -0.92 -35.65 -1.44
CA LYS A 532 -2.24 -34.98 -1.44
C LYS A 532 -2.52 -34.41 -0.07
N LYS A 533 -3.07 -33.19 -0.05
CA LYS A 533 -3.53 -32.53 1.16
C LYS A 533 -5.00 -32.14 1.01
N ASN A 534 -5.75 -32.23 2.12
CA ASN A 534 -7.15 -31.88 2.19
C ASN A 534 -7.41 -31.28 3.59
N TYR A 535 -7.79 -30.01 3.64
CA TYR A 535 -7.97 -29.32 4.92
C TYR A 535 -8.98 -28.16 4.81
N GLY A 536 -9.65 -27.90 5.94
CA GLY A 536 -10.59 -26.78 6.08
C GLY A 536 -10.12 -25.76 7.11
N ASN A 537 -10.39 -24.49 6.86
CA ASN A 537 -10.06 -23.38 7.75
C ASN A 537 -11.28 -22.49 7.97
N LEU A 538 -11.57 -22.21 9.24
CA LEU A 538 -12.58 -21.24 9.64
C LEU A 538 -11.87 -19.93 10.02
N VAL A 539 -12.27 -18.81 9.41
CA VAL A 539 -11.58 -17.52 9.48
C VAL A 539 -12.57 -16.45 9.95
N PRO A 540 -12.64 -16.20 11.27
CA PRO A 540 -13.47 -15.16 11.84
C PRO A 540 -12.86 -13.77 11.73
N SER A 541 -13.71 -12.74 11.64
CA SER A 541 -13.35 -11.33 11.74
C SER A 541 -14.44 -10.54 12.45
N ALA A 542 -14.04 -9.54 13.24
CA ALA A 542 -14.97 -8.65 13.91
C ALA A 542 -14.38 -7.25 14.03
N SER A 543 -15.22 -6.24 13.98
CA SER A 543 -14.82 -4.85 14.25
C SER A 543 -15.96 -4.08 14.88
N VAL A 544 -15.63 -3.21 15.82
CA VAL A 544 -16.56 -2.26 16.46
C VAL A 544 -15.91 -0.90 16.44
N THR A 545 -16.62 0.09 15.97
CA THR A 545 -16.18 1.49 15.95
C THR A 545 -17.21 2.36 16.66
N TYR A 546 -16.77 3.17 17.59
CA TYR A 546 -17.57 4.15 18.28
C TYR A 546 -17.18 5.56 17.84
N ASN A 547 -18.13 6.33 17.36
CA ASN A 547 -17.95 7.73 16.96
C ASN A 547 -18.11 8.63 18.19
N LEU A 548 -17.00 9.09 18.75
CA LEU A 548 -16.95 10.04 19.86
C LEU A 548 -17.51 11.41 19.44
N SER A 549 -17.27 11.78 18.18
CA SER A 549 -17.81 12.97 17.53
C SER A 549 -17.83 12.78 16.01
N ARG A 550 -18.24 13.81 15.25
CA ARG A 550 -18.14 13.78 13.77
C ARG A 550 -16.70 13.68 13.25
N THR A 551 -15.72 13.96 14.08
CA THR A 551 -14.30 14.05 13.71
C THR A 551 -13.39 13.15 14.54
N LYS A 552 -13.94 12.36 15.46
CA LYS A 552 -13.17 11.46 16.32
C LYS A 552 -13.88 10.13 16.46
N ASN A 553 -13.17 9.04 16.28
CA ASN A 553 -13.68 7.72 16.56
C ASN A 553 -12.62 6.83 17.23
N ILE A 554 -13.09 5.82 17.92
CA ILE A 554 -12.30 4.77 18.53
C ILE A 554 -12.87 3.41 18.07
N GLY A 555 -12.04 2.46 17.78
CA GLY A 555 -12.49 1.13 17.33
C GLY A 555 -11.59 0.01 17.80
N VAL A 556 -12.17 -1.17 17.92
CA VAL A 556 -11.46 -2.42 18.17
C VAL A 556 -11.72 -3.35 16.97
N ASN A 557 -10.65 -3.95 16.46
CA ASN A 557 -10.70 -4.88 15.35
C ASN A 557 -10.03 -6.19 15.76
N TYR A 558 -10.65 -7.29 15.39
CA TYR A 558 -10.08 -8.63 15.46
C TYR A 558 -10.18 -9.30 14.10
N GLY A 559 -9.13 -9.98 13.68
CA GLY A 559 -9.14 -10.81 12.48
C GLY A 559 -8.18 -11.97 12.61
N MET A 560 -8.60 -13.13 12.15
CA MET A 560 -7.72 -14.28 11.93
C MET A 560 -7.36 -14.32 10.45
N ARG A 561 -6.12 -14.72 10.15
CA ARG A 561 -5.58 -14.94 8.80
C ARG A 561 -4.83 -16.24 8.75
N ILE A 562 -4.68 -16.76 7.54
CA ILE A 562 -3.90 -17.98 7.32
C ILE A 562 -2.80 -17.72 6.30
N THR A 563 -1.72 -18.48 6.43
CA THR A 563 -0.66 -18.59 5.41
C THR A 563 -0.56 -20.06 5.02
N ARG A 564 -0.88 -20.34 3.74
CA ARG A 564 -0.68 -21.69 3.19
C ARG A 564 0.77 -21.84 2.78
N PRO A 565 1.44 -22.97 3.15
CA PRO A 565 2.76 -23.21 2.63
C PRO A 565 2.69 -23.38 1.10
N GLY A 566 3.49 -22.58 0.38
CA GLY A 566 3.65 -22.73 -1.06
C GLY A 566 4.38 -24.01 -1.41
N ILE A 567 4.30 -24.41 -2.69
CA ILE A 567 4.96 -25.66 -3.13
C ILE A 567 6.48 -25.61 -2.94
N THR A 568 7.12 -24.45 -3.02
CA THR A 568 8.55 -24.29 -2.70
C THR A 568 8.88 -24.74 -1.28
N TYR A 569 7.99 -24.43 -0.33
CA TYR A 569 8.15 -24.85 1.06
C TYR A 569 7.83 -26.31 1.28
N LEU A 570 6.90 -26.86 0.47
CA LEU A 570 6.46 -28.24 0.55
C LEU A 570 7.33 -29.21 -0.27
N ASN A 571 8.10 -28.72 -1.24
CA ASN A 571 8.86 -29.54 -2.17
C ASN A 571 10.07 -30.21 -1.47
N PRO A 572 10.07 -31.52 -1.24
CA PRO A 572 11.15 -32.23 -0.56
C PRO A 572 12.40 -32.42 -1.44
N TYR A 573 12.38 -31.95 -2.68
CA TYR A 573 13.54 -32.00 -3.53
C TYR A 573 14.74 -31.29 -2.91
N VAL A 574 15.89 -31.98 -2.90
CA VAL A 574 17.13 -31.48 -2.30
C VAL A 574 17.95 -30.78 -3.38
N ASP A 575 17.96 -29.45 -3.39
CA ASP A 575 18.78 -28.65 -4.28
C ASP A 575 20.24 -28.62 -3.79
N ARG A 576 21.12 -29.16 -4.60
CA ARG A 576 22.59 -29.24 -4.40
C ARG A 576 23.37 -28.43 -5.46
N SER A 577 22.70 -27.53 -6.18
CA SER A 577 23.33 -26.71 -7.23
C SER A 577 24.38 -25.74 -6.70
N ASN A 578 24.34 -25.45 -5.40
CA ASN A 578 25.35 -24.67 -4.71
C ASN A 578 26.26 -25.60 -3.86
N PRO A 579 27.59 -25.60 -4.11
CA PRO A 579 28.49 -26.49 -3.37
C PRO A 579 28.59 -26.17 -1.88
N THR A 580 28.12 -24.99 -1.42
CA THR A 580 28.23 -24.52 -0.03
C THR A 580 26.89 -24.47 0.72
N ILE A 581 25.78 -24.68 0.02
CA ILE A 581 24.42 -24.59 0.57
C ILE A 581 23.54 -25.68 -0.05
N ILE A 582 22.85 -26.42 0.77
CA ILE A 582 21.80 -27.36 0.37
C ILE A 582 20.47 -26.79 0.82
N SER A 583 19.46 -26.79 -0.06
CA SER A 583 18.13 -26.30 0.25
C SER A 583 17.06 -27.31 -0.10
N TYR A 584 16.07 -27.49 0.77
CA TYR A 584 14.92 -28.37 0.55
C TYR A 584 13.69 -27.92 1.31
N GLY A 585 12.53 -28.24 0.78
CA GLY A 585 11.26 -27.97 1.45
C GLY A 585 10.89 -29.06 2.45
N ASN A 586 9.74 -28.87 3.08
CA ASN A 586 9.17 -29.80 4.06
C ASN A 586 7.69 -30.06 3.69
N SER A 587 7.39 -31.28 3.24
CA SER A 587 6.03 -31.68 2.86
C SER A 587 5.05 -31.73 4.05
N ASP A 588 5.54 -31.75 5.29
CA ASP A 588 4.71 -31.86 6.51
C ASP A 588 4.22 -30.51 7.03
N LEU A 589 4.60 -29.40 6.37
CA LEU A 589 4.15 -28.07 6.79
C LEU A 589 2.63 -27.98 6.84
N GLU A 590 2.15 -27.35 7.90
CA GLU A 590 0.75 -27.03 8.13
C GLU A 590 0.46 -25.57 7.77
N VAL A 591 -0.82 -25.24 7.66
CA VAL A 591 -1.30 -23.87 7.48
C VAL A 591 -0.99 -23.06 8.74
N GLU A 592 -0.26 -21.96 8.58
CA GLU A 592 -0.04 -21.00 9.65
C GLU A 592 -1.32 -20.22 9.93
N LYS A 593 -1.63 -20.03 11.22
CA LYS A 593 -2.77 -19.25 11.69
C LYS A 593 -2.29 -18.07 12.52
N THR A 594 -2.63 -16.87 12.07
CA THR A 594 -2.23 -15.62 12.70
C THR A 594 -3.44 -14.84 13.17
N HIS A 595 -3.41 -14.37 14.39
CA HIS A 595 -4.44 -13.55 15.02
C HIS A 595 -3.95 -12.12 15.17
N ASN A 596 -4.80 -11.16 14.87
CA ASN A 596 -4.51 -9.74 14.94
C ASN A 596 -5.62 -9.02 15.72
N ILE A 597 -5.24 -8.26 16.74
CA ILE A 597 -6.14 -7.44 17.55
C ILE A 597 -5.60 -6.02 17.55
N ASN A 598 -6.43 -5.05 17.17
CA ASN A 598 -6.04 -3.65 17.14
C ASN A 598 -7.06 -2.76 17.85
N LEU A 599 -6.55 -1.81 18.63
CA LEU A 599 -7.27 -0.65 19.14
C LEU A 599 -6.87 0.56 18.30
N VAL A 600 -7.83 1.19 17.64
CA VAL A 600 -7.61 2.28 16.70
C VAL A 600 -8.29 3.55 17.20
N TYR A 601 -7.57 4.66 17.23
CA TYR A 601 -8.13 5.98 17.50
C TYR A 601 -7.84 6.91 16.32
N ASN A 602 -8.88 7.51 15.77
CA ASN A 602 -8.79 8.46 14.65
C ASN A 602 -9.29 9.84 15.09
N THR A 603 -8.58 10.87 14.66
CA THR A 603 -9.00 12.26 14.83
C THR A 603 -8.72 13.06 13.57
N PHE A 604 -9.69 13.89 13.16
CA PHE A 604 -9.56 14.75 11.99
C PHE A 604 -10.02 16.15 12.31
N SER A 605 -9.31 17.13 11.79
CA SER A 605 -9.72 18.52 11.75
C SER A 605 -9.32 19.12 10.41
N ARG A 606 -9.69 20.38 10.17
CA ARG A 606 -9.30 21.06 8.92
C ARG A 606 -7.77 21.12 8.72
N LYS A 607 -6.99 21.20 9.79
CA LYS A 607 -5.53 21.35 9.76
C LYS A 607 -4.78 20.10 10.18
N PHE A 608 -5.40 19.21 10.95
CA PHE A 608 -4.75 18.08 11.60
C PHE A 608 -5.54 16.80 11.40
N MET A 609 -4.86 15.75 10.98
CA MET A 609 -5.37 14.38 10.95
C MET A 609 -4.36 13.49 11.64
N ALA A 610 -4.83 12.60 12.49
CA ALA A 610 -4.02 11.56 13.10
C ALA A 610 -4.79 10.25 13.23
N ASN A 611 -4.06 9.16 13.07
CA ASN A 611 -4.45 7.80 13.39
C ASN A 611 -3.45 7.25 14.41
N PHE A 612 -3.94 6.63 15.45
CA PHE A 612 -3.15 5.89 16.43
C PHE A 612 -3.70 4.47 16.51
N THR A 613 -2.84 3.49 16.37
CA THR A 613 -3.18 2.08 16.45
C THR A 613 -2.25 1.39 17.43
N LEU A 614 -2.82 0.78 18.46
CA LEU A 614 -2.13 -0.18 19.32
C LEU A 614 -2.57 -1.57 18.89
N GLY A 615 -1.65 -2.45 18.59
CA GLY A 615 -1.93 -3.77 18.08
C GLY A 615 -1.13 -4.88 18.74
N THR A 616 -1.66 -6.09 18.65
CA THR A 616 -0.93 -7.32 18.93
C THR A 616 -1.20 -8.33 17.84
N ILE A 617 -0.14 -9.00 17.40
CA ILE A 617 -0.20 -10.05 16.39
C ILE A 617 0.45 -11.29 16.99
N PHE A 618 -0.19 -12.44 16.86
CA PHE A 618 0.38 -13.67 17.36
C PHE A 618 0.07 -14.89 16.50
N ALA A 619 1.03 -15.79 16.39
CA ALA A 619 0.94 -17.09 15.76
C ALA A 619 1.69 -18.12 16.60
N ASN A 620 1.13 -19.33 16.72
CA ASN A 620 1.76 -20.41 17.50
C ASN A 620 2.54 -21.40 16.62
N ASN A 621 2.23 -21.41 15.32
CA ASN A 621 2.78 -22.36 14.35
C ASN A 621 3.31 -21.62 13.10
N LYS A 622 3.98 -20.51 13.30
CA LYS A 622 4.54 -19.73 12.20
C LYS A 622 5.53 -20.56 11.41
N ILE A 623 5.40 -20.54 10.10
CA ILE A 623 6.36 -21.13 9.16
C ILE A 623 7.60 -20.26 9.13
N GLU A 624 8.74 -20.83 9.42
CA GLU A 624 10.03 -20.12 9.38
C GLU A 624 11.06 -20.95 8.62
N GLU A 625 11.88 -20.28 7.81
CA GLU A 625 13.09 -20.85 7.25
C GLU A 625 14.16 -20.90 8.36
N TYR A 626 14.84 -22.01 8.46
CA TYR A 626 15.97 -22.14 9.38
C TYR A 626 17.15 -22.86 8.73
N SER A 627 18.33 -22.54 9.25
CA SER A 627 19.59 -23.09 8.74
C SER A 627 20.36 -23.81 9.84
N PHE A 628 21.13 -24.82 9.45
CA PHE A 628 22.05 -25.57 10.31
C PHE A 628 23.20 -26.14 9.47
N MET A 629 24.32 -26.40 10.09
CA MET A 629 25.47 -27.05 9.42
C MET A 629 25.36 -28.59 9.50
N GLN A 630 25.69 -29.25 8.39
CA GLN A 630 25.82 -30.68 8.32
C GLN A 630 26.99 -31.02 7.40
N SER A 631 28.00 -31.72 7.91
CA SER A 631 29.20 -32.11 7.13
C SER A 631 29.87 -30.93 6.41
N GLY A 632 29.98 -29.76 7.08
CA GLY A 632 30.60 -28.57 6.54
C GLY A 632 29.74 -27.79 5.53
N ILE A 633 28.53 -28.24 5.21
CA ILE A 633 27.59 -27.61 4.25
C ILE A 633 26.44 -27.01 5.04
N LEU A 634 26.04 -25.78 4.69
CA LEU A 634 24.88 -25.13 5.27
C LEU A 634 23.61 -25.74 4.67
N ASN A 635 22.78 -26.34 5.51
CA ASN A 635 21.45 -26.84 5.14
C ASN A 635 20.40 -25.79 5.47
N ARG A 636 19.40 -25.67 4.62
CA ARG A 636 18.30 -24.73 4.75
C ARG A 636 16.99 -25.45 4.49
N THR A 637 16.04 -25.30 5.40
CA THR A 637 14.72 -25.92 5.28
C THR A 637 13.65 -25.09 6.00
N TYR A 638 12.42 -25.57 6.05
CA TYR A 638 11.26 -24.87 6.61
C TYR A 638 10.56 -25.71 7.67
N GLY A 639 9.96 -25.02 8.66
CA GLY A 639 9.19 -25.69 9.70
C GLY A 639 8.13 -24.79 10.31
N ASN A 640 7.02 -25.35 10.79
CA ASN A 640 6.06 -24.67 11.65
C ASN A 640 6.58 -24.61 13.10
N ILE A 641 7.73 -23.99 13.30
CA ILE A 641 8.54 -24.16 14.52
C ILE A 641 8.57 -22.91 15.40
N VAL A 642 7.95 -21.79 14.97
CA VAL A 642 8.04 -20.52 15.67
C VAL A 642 6.73 -20.15 16.33
N GLN A 643 6.81 -19.84 17.61
CA GLN A 643 5.82 -19.03 18.33
C GLN A 643 6.21 -17.57 18.19
N SER A 644 5.36 -16.79 17.54
CA SER A 644 5.57 -15.37 17.31
C SER A 644 4.57 -14.54 18.12
N ARG A 645 5.05 -13.51 18.79
CA ARG A 645 4.26 -12.49 19.48
C ARG A 645 4.80 -11.14 19.10
N SER A 646 3.96 -10.22 18.65
CA SER A 646 4.36 -8.84 18.47
C SER A 646 3.36 -7.86 19.09
N PHE A 647 3.90 -6.78 19.66
CA PHE A 647 3.16 -5.63 20.10
C PHE A 647 3.58 -4.43 19.27
N ASN A 648 2.62 -3.76 18.65
CA ASN A 648 2.92 -2.65 17.77
C ASN A 648 2.13 -1.39 18.13
N PHE A 649 2.78 -0.27 17.93
CA PHE A 649 2.19 1.07 17.95
C PHE A 649 2.44 1.69 16.60
N ASN A 650 1.36 1.99 15.88
CA ASN A 650 1.42 2.70 14.61
C ASN A 650 0.76 4.06 14.76
N THR A 651 1.38 5.09 14.24
CA THR A 651 0.77 6.41 14.15
C THR A 651 1.06 7.06 12.81
N PHE A 652 0.03 7.67 12.26
CA PHE A 652 0.11 8.57 11.14
C PHE A 652 -0.40 9.94 11.55
N MET A 653 0.35 10.97 11.24
CA MET A 653 -0.04 12.36 11.46
C MET A 653 0.17 13.17 10.19
N ASN A 654 -0.80 14.03 9.90
CA ASN A 654 -0.72 14.99 8.81
C ASN A 654 -1.17 16.36 9.38
N TYR A 655 -0.26 17.32 9.34
CA TYR A 655 -0.50 18.66 9.86
C TYR A 655 -0.29 19.72 8.79
N SER A 656 -1.34 20.44 8.45
CA SER A 656 -1.29 21.61 7.56
C SER A 656 -0.96 22.86 8.37
N LEU A 657 0.34 23.16 8.47
CA LEU A 657 0.84 24.35 9.19
C LEU A 657 0.28 25.64 8.55
N SER A 658 0.25 25.68 7.22
CA SER A 658 -0.35 26.76 6.44
C SER A 658 -1.00 26.20 5.18
N LYS A 659 -1.60 27.06 4.34
CA LYS A 659 -2.08 26.68 2.99
C LYS A 659 -0.94 26.22 2.06
N LYS A 660 0.31 26.59 2.38
CA LYS A 660 1.50 26.31 1.56
C LYS A 660 2.43 25.26 2.18
N THR A 661 2.24 24.94 3.48
CA THR A 661 3.14 24.04 4.24
C THR A 661 2.34 22.91 4.87
N ARG A 662 2.79 21.68 4.63
CA ARG A 662 2.24 20.46 5.22
C ARG A 662 3.37 19.58 5.75
N ILE A 663 3.17 19.01 6.94
CA ILE A 663 4.09 18.08 7.57
C ILE A 663 3.37 16.75 7.74
N MET A 664 4.04 15.66 7.42
CA MET A 664 3.55 14.29 7.54
C MET A 664 4.53 13.48 8.39
N LEU A 665 4.00 12.70 9.31
CA LEU A 665 4.74 11.72 10.10
C LEU A 665 4.04 10.38 9.98
N ASN A 666 4.78 9.33 9.69
CA ASN A 666 4.36 7.94 9.83
C ASN A 666 5.41 7.25 10.72
N LEU A 667 4.97 6.65 11.83
CA LEU A 667 5.84 5.98 12.79
C LEU A 667 5.22 4.63 13.15
N THR A 668 5.99 3.59 13.02
CA THR A 668 5.70 2.25 13.54
C THR A 668 6.76 1.90 14.56
N LEU A 669 6.32 1.51 15.75
CA LEU A 669 7.14 0.89 16.77
C LEU A 669 6.60 -0.52 16.99
N GLU A 670 7.46 -1.52 16.97
CA GLU A 670 7.08 -2.92 17.17
C GLU A 670 8.09 -3.60 18.07
N TYR A 671 7.58 -4.32 19.06
CA TYR A 671 8.38 -5.29 19.82
C TYR A 671 8.01 -6.67 19.32
N ALA A 672 8.99 -7.41 18.79
CA ALA A 672 8.82 -8.78 18.33
C ALA A 672 9.47 -9.76 19.31
N ASP A 673 8.78 -10.86 19.60
CA ASP A 673 9.25 -11.98 20.40
C ASP A 673 9.05 -13.28 19.62
N LEU A 674 10.14 -13.96 19.29
CA LEU A 674 10.20 -15.14 18.42
C LEU A 674 10.85 -16.28 19.20
N LYS A 675 10.12 -17.40 19.39
CA LYS A 675 10.59 -18.56 20.14
C LYS A 675 10.42 -19.84 19.34
N SER A 676 11.44 -20.69 19.36
CA SER A 676 11.36 -22.05 18.86
C SER A 676 11.87 -23.03 19.92
N ALA A 677 10.97 -23.88 20.44
CA ALA A 677 11.34 -24.93 21.32
C ALA A 677 12.15 -26.02 20.59
N GLN A 678 11.84 -26.28 19.33
CA GLN A 678 12.49 -27.30 18.51
C GLN A 678 13.98 -27.01 18.27
N LEU A 679 14.31 -25.71 18.01
CA LEU A 679 15.68 -25.25 17.77
C LEU A 679 16.35 -24.77 19.06
N ASN A 680 15.65 -24.76 20.19
CA ASN A 680 16.07 -24.15 21.44
C ASN A 680 16.60 -22.70 21.22
N GLN A 681 15.85 -21.92 20.44
CA GLN A 681 16.23 -20.55 20.06
C GLN A 681 15.15 -19.55 20.47
N HIS A 682 15.61 -18.40 20.92
CA HIS A 682 14.75 -17.25 21.24
C HIS A 682 15.45 -15.98 20.78
N ASN A 683 14.69 -15.13 20.08
CA ASN A 683 15.16 -13.82 19.67
C ASN A 683 14.04 -12.79 19.84
N SER A 684 14.39 -11.61 20.30
CA SER A 684 13.43 -10.54 20.49
C SER A 684 14.07 -9.18 20.34
N GLY A 685 13.26 -8.15 20.05
CA GLY A 685 13.79 -6.79 19.97
C GLY A 685 12.77 -5.78 19.52
N TRP A 686 13.16 -4.51 19.71
CA TRP A 686 12.39 -3.36 19.24
C TRP A 686 12.77 -3.01 17.80
N MET A 687 11.75 -2.86 16.98
CA MET A 687 11.83 -2.38 15.61
C MET A 687 11.12 -1.04 15.52
N ALA A 688 11.73 -0.10 14.82
CA ALA A 688 11.13 1.19 14.54
C ALA A 688 11.26 1.52 13.06
N THR A 689 10.22 2.07 12.48
CA THR A 689 10.25 2.67 11.15
C THR A 689 9.60 4.02 11.21
N ALA A 690 10.27 5.03 10.67
CA ALA A 690 9.77 6.40 10.64
C ALA A 690 9.86 6.96 9.22
N PHE A 691 8.85 7.73 8.86
CA PHE A 691 8.82 8.60 7.69
C PHE A 691 8.43 10.00 8.15
N LEU A 692 9.23 10.98 7.77
CA LEU A 692 8.95 12.41 7.97
C LEU A 692 8.95 13.08 6.61
N GLY A 693 7.85 13.74 6.27
CA GLY A 693 7.69 14.47 5.02
C GLY A 693 7.30 15.93 5.26
N VAL A 694 7.90 16.83 4.51
CA VAL A 694 7.55 18.25 4.46
C VAL A 694 7.22 18.62 3.02
N GLN A 695 6.02 19.13 2.81
CA GLN A 695 5.58 19.68 1.53
C GLN A 695 5.48 21.19 1.66
N GLN A 696 6.17 21.92 0.78
CA GLN A 696 6.19 23.37 0.73
C GLN A 696 5.87 23.90 -0.65
N THR A 697 4.90 24.80 -0.76
CA THR A 697 4.71 25.59 -1.97
C THR A 697 5.54 26.86 -1.86
N LEU A 698 6.54 26.96 -2.74
CA LEU A 698 7.43 28.09 -2.88
C LEU A 698 6.81 29.17 -3.78
N PRO A 699 7.42 30.36 -3.93
CA PRO A 699 7.04 31.34 -4.94
C PRO A 699 6.90 30.72 -6.34
N TRP A 700 6.07 31.34 -7.21
CA TRP A 700 5.74 30.86 -8.58
C TRP A 700 5.05 29.49 -8.62
N ASP A 701 4.37 29.09 -7.54
CA ASP A 701 3.72 27.76 -7.40
C ASP A 701 4.70 26.57 -7.64
N LEU A 702 5.97 26.77 -7.33
CA LEU A 702 6.95 25.69 -7.30
C LEU A 702 6.71 24.84 -6.05
N LYS A 703 6.45 23.55 -6.24
CA LYS A 703 6.16 22.61 -5.14
C LYS A 703 7.43 21.86 -4.78
N TRP A 704 7.84 22.02 -3.54
CA TRP A 704 9.01 21.35 -2.99
C TRP A 704 8.58 20.36 -1.90
N ASN A 705 9.00 19.12 -2.04
CA ASN A 705 8.76 18.05 -1.08
C ASN A 705 10.11 17.50 -0.62
N VAL A 706 10.28 17.37 0.68
CA VAL A 706 11.44 16.72 1.30
C VAL A 706 10.94 15.63 2.20
N ASN A 707 11.42 14.43 1.99
CA ASN A 707 11.02 13.25 2.74
C ASN A 707 12.26 12.51 3.24
N VAL A 708 12.23 12.12 4.50
CA VAL A 708 13.24 11.25 5.11
C VAL A 708 12.53 10.00 5.62
N THR A 709 13.01 8.85 5.24
CA THR A 709 12.55 7.57 5.78
C THR A 709 13.70 6.80 6.37
N GLY A 710 13.45 6.12 7.47
CA GLY A 710 14.45 5.29 8.13
C GLY A 710 13.81 4.17 8.93
N SER A 711 14.57 3.11 9.13
CA SER A 711 14.21 1.99 10.00
C SER A 711 15.38 1.54 10.84
N THR A 712 15.07 0.90 11.97
CA THR A 712 16.03 0.17 12.81
C THR A 712 16.15 -1.28 12.37
N ASN A 713 16.82 -2.11 13.14
CA ASN A 713 16.97 -3.53 12.87
C ASN A 713 15.62 -4.24 12.85
N LYS A 714 15.50 -5.23 11.97
CA LYS A 714 14.40 -6.21 11.90
C LYS A 714 14.91 -7.56 12.38
N TYR A 715 14.21 -8.18 13.32
CA TYR A 715 14.61 -9.43 13.94
C TYR A 715 13.96 -10.64 13.27
N THR A 716 14.69 -11.73 13.16
CA THR A 716 14.25 -13.07 12.76
C THR A 716 14.60 -14.04 13.88
N LEU A 717 14.13 -15.29 13.82
CA LEU A 717 14.46 -16.26 14.88
C LEU A 717 15.98 -16.41 15.05
N GLN A 718 16.71 -16.50 13.95
CA GLN A 718 18.15 -16.75 13.97
C GLN A 718 19.02 -15.48 13.85
N GLY A 719 18.45 -14.29 13.86
CA GLY A 719 19.28 -13.08 13.75
C GLY A 719 18.53 -11.78 13.51
N TYR A 720 19.14 -10.89 12.73
CA TYR A 720 18.57 -9.59 12.37
C TYR A 720 19.11 -9.07 11.07
N GLN A 721 18.38 -8.10 10.50
CA GLN A 721 18.80 -7.27 9.39
C GLN A 721 18.80 -5.82 9.82
N THR A 722 19.84 -5.06 9.44
CA THR A 722 19.91 -3.62 9.77
C THR A 722 18.89 -2.82 8.97
N GLY A 723 18.46 -1.73 9.56
CA GLY A 723 17.63 -0.74 8.91
C GLY A 723 18.35 0.12 7.88
N HIS A 724 17.64 1.14 7.38
CA HIS A 724 18.12 2.03 6.34
C HIS A 724 17.66 3.46 6.57
N ASN A 725 18.31 4.41 5.90
CA ASN A 725 17.95 5.82 5.90
C ASN A 725 18.02 6.38 4.48
N ILE A 726 16.93 6.97 3.99
CA ILE A 726 16.83 7.49 2.63
C ILE A 726 16.24 8.91 2.66
N LEU A 727 16.87 9.82 1.94
CA LEU A 727 16.37 11.16 1.65
C LEU A 727 15.81 11.19 0.22
N ILE A 728 14.62 11.75 0.08
CA ILE A 728 13.97 12.01 -1.21
C ILE A 728 13.58 13.49 -1.23
N SER A 729 14.07 14.24 -2.23
CA SER A 729 13.72 15.63 -2.44
C SER A 729 13.17 15.82 -3.85
N THR A 730 11.99 16.41 -3.98
CA THR A 730 11.31 16.59 -5.28
C THR A 730 10.92 18.05 -5.46
N LEU A 731 11.28 18.61 -6.60
CA LEU A 731 10.80 19.91 -7.08
C LEU A 731 9.88 19.69 -8.26
N THR A 732 8.67 20.27 -8.22
CA THR A 732 7.68 20.13 -9.31
C THR A 732 7.13 21.49 -9.70
N LYS A 733 7.13 21.80 -11.00
CA LYS A 733 6.48 22.96 -11.60
C LYS A 733 5.40 22.51 -12.58
N SER A 734 4.19 22.99 -12.36
CA SER A 734 3.08 22.86 -13.32
C SER A 734 2.99 24.09 -14.19
N LEU A 735 2.75 23.90 -15.50
CA LEU A 735 2.66 24.92 -16.55
C LEU A 735 1.38 24.71 -17.36
N PHE A 736 0.93 25.76 -18.06
CA PHE A 736 -0.23 25.70 -18.96
C PHE A 736 -1.52 25.19 -18.29
N ASN A 737 -1.86 25.71 -17.12
CA ASN A 737 -3.02 25.28 -16.31
C ASN A 737 -2.97 23.76 -16.01
N ASP A 738 -1.84 23.30 -15.49
CA ASP A 738 -1.56 21.90 -15.11
C ASP A 738 -1.51 20.90 -16.29
N LYS A 739 -1.47 21.37 -17.54
CA LYS A 739 -1.30 20.49 -18.69
C LYS A 739 0.09 19.94 -18.81
N LEU A 740 1.13 20.69 -18.47
CA LEU A 740 2.52 20.25 -18.46
C LEU A 740 3.06 20.27 -17.03
N SER A 741 3.67 19.17 -16.60
CA SER A 741 4.40 19.07 -15.33
C SER A 741 5.85 18.76 -15.60
N LEU A 742 6.74 19.51 -14.98
CA LEU A 742 8.18 19.26 -14.95
C LEU A 742 8.55 18.93 -13.52
N SER A 743 9.24 17.82 -13.30
CA SER A 743 9.65 17.39 -11.96
C SER A 743 11.12 16.96 -11.94
N LEU A 744 11.83 17.40 -10.92
CA LEU A 744 13.19 16.98 -10.63
C LEU A 744 13.18 16.29 -9.27
N LEU A 745 13.57 15.01 -9.23
CA LEU A 745 13.65 14.21 -8.02
C LEU A 745 15.09 13.79 -7.76
N TYR A 746 15.54 14.04 -6.53
CA TYR A 746 16.79 13.54 -5.99
C TYR A 746 16.50 12.51 -4.91
N LEU A 747 17.09 11.32 -5.04
CA LEU A 747 17.02 10.21 -4.09
C LEU A 747 18.45 9.83 -3.69
N SER A 748 18.69 9.75 -2.39
CA SER A 748 20.00 9.34 -1.86
C SER A 748 19.86 8.70 -0.48
N PRO A 749 20.57 7.59 -0.22
CA PRO A 749 20.85 7.19 1.16
C PRO A 749 21.62 8.30 1.87
N LEU A 750 21.35 8.52 3.15
CA LEU A 750 22.09 9.54 3.94
C LEU A 750 23.58 9.20 4.06
N THR A 751 23.92 7.92 3.98
CA THR A 751 25.31 7.39 4.05
C THR A 751 26.00 7.26 2.69
N GLY A 752 25.38 7.75 1.60
CA GLY A 752 25.94 7.69 0.25
C GLY A 752 25.62 6.42 -0.52
N LYS A 753 25.95 5.23 -0.05
CA LYS A 753 25.44 3.92 -0.52
C LYS A 753 24.40 3.41 0.47
N LEU A 754 23.41 2.71 -0.02
CA LEU A 754 22.50 1.94 0.83
C LEU A 754 23.25 0.70 1.31
N GLU A 755 23.50 0.62 2.61
CA GLU A 755 24.19 -0.50 3.24
C GLU A 755 23.18 -1.32 4.04
N ILE A 756 23.14 -2.64 3.80
CA ILE A 756 22.24 -3.59 4.45
C ILE A 756 23.09 -4.72 5.00
N LYS A 757 23.11 -4.83 6.33
CA LYS A 757 23.81 -5.90 7.03
C LYS A 757 22.79 -6.91 7.50
N GLN A 758 23.07 -8.18 7.24
CA GLN A 758 22.32 -9.31 7.78
C GLN A 758 23.22 -10.14 8.67
N TYR A 759 22.68 -10.49 9.81
CA TYR A 759 23.32 -11.36 10.76
C TYR A 759 22.40 -12.55 11.04
N SER A 760 22.95 -13.77 10.95
CA SER A 760 22.24 -14.98 11.38
C SER A 760 23.18 -15.90 12.12
N LYS A 761 22.65 -16.55 13.17
CA LYS A 761 23.40 -17.45 14.05
C LYS A 761 22.55 -18.67 14.38
N GLY A 762 23.07 -19.84 14.05
CA GLY A 762 22.58 -21.13 14.51
C GLY A 762 23.38 -21.65 15.69
N HIS A 763 23.17 -22.93 16.04
CA HIS A 763 23.98 -23.59 17.06
C HIS A 763 25.43 -23.79 16.59
N ASP A 764 25.63 -24.00 15.30
CA ASP A 764 26.85 -24.50 14.67
C ASP A 764 27.39 -23.59 13.58
N PHE A 765 26.81 -22.40 13.39
CA PHE A 765 27.29 -21.39 12.44
C PHE A 765 26.96 -19.96 12.88
N GLU A 766 27.77 -19.04 12.37
CA GLU A 766 27.52 -17.59 12.37
C GLU A 766 27.72 -17.06 10.96
N ASN A 767 26.74 -16.32 10.43
CA ASN A 767 26.80 -15.76 9.08
C ASN A 767 26.55 -14.25 9.14
N LYS A 768 27.44 -13.49 8.51
CA LYS A 768 27.37 -12.04 8.35
C LYS A 768 27.35 -11.71 6.87
N MET A 769 26.37 -10.95 6.42
CA MET A 769 26.31 -10.48 5.06
C MET A 769 26.16 -8.96 5.03
N ASN A 770 26.86 -8.30 4.13
CA ASN A 770 26.79 -6.87 3.91
C ASN A 770 26.56 -6.60 2.43
N ILE A 771 25.45 -5.93 2.10
CA ILE A 771 25.08 -5.56 0.74
C ILE A 771 25.18 -4.04 0.64
N LYS A 772 25.94 -3.53 -0.33
CA LYS A 772 26.08 -2.10 -0.61
C LYS A 772 25.52 -1.78 -2.00
N ILE A 773 24.47 -0.98 -2.03
CA ILE A 773 23.74 -0.62 -3.26
C ILE A 773 23.96 0.86 -3.56
N PRO A 774 24.50 1.23 -4.74
CA PRO A 774 24.62 2.62 -5.15
C PRO A 774 23.27 3.19 -5.58
N LEU A 775 22.49 3.67 -4.61
CA LEU A 775 21.11 4.10 -4.80
C LEU A 775 20.95 5.61 -5.10
N ARG A 776 22.05 6.39 -5.08
CA ARG A 776 21.98 7.82 -5.40
C ARG A 776 21.50 8.03 -6.83
N ASN A 777 20.39 8.76 -6.99
CA ASN A 777 19.75 8.93 -8.28
C ASN A 777 19.14 10.32 -8.44
N LEU A 778 19.32 10.89 -9.64
CA LEU A 778 18.64 12.11 -10.07
C LEU A 778 17.72 11.75 -11.24
N MET A 779 16.45 12.14 -11.14
CA MET A 779 15.42 11.83 -12.11
C MET A 779 14.73 13.10 -12.59
N PHE A 780 14.62 13.26 -13.91
CA PHE A 780 13.87 14.33 -14.53
C PHE A 780 12.64 13.76 -15.23
N THR A 781 11.45 14.30 -14.90
CA THR A 781 10.18 13.85 -15.48
C THR A 781 9.48 14.99 -16.21
N VAL A 782 9.06 14.71 -17.42
CA VAL A 782 8.14 15.54 -18.21
C VAL A 782 6.82 14.79 -18.33
N ALA A 783 5.72 15.39 -17.90
CA ALA A 783 4.39 14.79 -17.98
C ALA A 783 3.41 15.76 -18.65
N TRP A 784 2.68 15.25 -19.66
CA TRP A 784 1.67 15.99 -20.40
C TRP A 784 0.28 15.43 -20.12
N ASN A 785 -0.62 16.27 -19.60
CA ASN A 785 -2.03 15.95 -19.35
C ASN A 785 -2.88 16.51 -20.49
N PHE A 786 -3.76 15.68 -21.05
CA PHE A 786 -4.63 16.06 -22.16
C PHE A 786 -6.08 15.66 -21.90
N GLY A 787 -6.99 16.19 -22.72
CA GLY A 787 -8.42 16.02 -22.56
C GLY A 787 -9.00 16.87 -21.45
N ASN A 788 -10.09 16.45 -20.82
CA ASN A 788 -10.73 17.17 -19.74
C ASN A 788 -10.12 16.80 -18.39
N THR A 789 -9.00 17.43 -18.02
CA THR A 789 -8.24 17.13 -16.79
C THR A 789 -8.99 17.43 -15.49
N LYS A 790 -10.09 18.21 -15.56
CA LYS A 790 -10.94 18.52 -14.39
C LYS A 790 -12.13 17.56 -14.23
N LYS A 791 -12.40 16.72 -15.22
CA LYS A 791 -13.48 15.73 -15.20
C LYS A 791 -12.92 14.34 -14.96
N THR A 792 -13.59 13.64 -14.09
CA THR A 792 -13.29 12.24 -13.78
C THR A 792 -14.43 11.37 -14.30
N PHE A 793 -14.11 10.28 -15.00
CA PHE A 793 -15.07 9.32 -15.56
C PHE A 793 -15.17 8.08 -14.69
N GLN A 794 -16.36 7.54 -14.55
CA GLN A 794 -16.59 6.38 -13.69
C GLN A 794 -16.07 5.12 -14.36
N GLN A 795 -14.97 4.57 -13.84
CA GLN A 795 -14.59 3.19 -14.16
C GLN A 795 -15.19 2.25 -13.11
N ARG A 796 -15.79 1.16 -13.57
CA ARG A 796 -16.25 0.10 -12.71
C ARG A 796 -15.15 -0.93 -12.56
N SER A 797 -14.66 -1.09 -11.35
CA SER A 797 -13.67 -2.11 -11.01
C SER A 797 -14.36 -3.46 -10.84
N SER A 798 -13.69 -4.53 -11.22
CA SER A 798 -14.11 -5.88 -10.89
C SER A 798 -14.19 -6.09 -9.39
N LYS A 799 -15.11 -6.93 -8.96
CA LYS A 799 -15.30 -7.31 -7.56
C LYS A 799 -14.66 -8.65 -7.21
N ILE A 800 -14.18 -9.38 -8.20
CA ILE A 800 -13.52 -10.66 -7.96
C ILE A 800 -12.12 -10.45 -7.41
N THR A 801 -11.82 -11.19 -6.36
CA THR A 801 -10.52 -11.18 -5.68
C THR A 801 -10.03 -12.62 -5.57
N ASN A 802 -8.76 -12.87 -5.74
CA ASN A 802 -8.18 -14.22 -5.60
C ASN A 802 -7.10 -14.25 -4.54
N ASP A 803 -7.04 -15.38 -3.82
CA ASP A 803 -5.83 -15.78 -3.11
C ASP A 803 -4.74 -16.03 -4.12
N PHE A 804 -3.58 -15.53 -3.82
CA PHE A 804 -2.40 -15.80 -4.60
C PHE A 804 -1.50 -16.77 -3.83
N GLN A 805 -1.22 -17.93 -4.44
CA GLN A 805 -0.06 -18.70 -4.05
C GLN A 805 1.19 -18.01 -4.59
N GLU A 806 2.17 -17.85 -3.74
CA GLU A 806 3.49 -17.46 -4.15
C GLU A 806 3.93 -18.28 -5.35
N ARG A 807 4.33 -17.59 -6.43
CA ARG A 807 5.12 -18.24 -7.46
C ARG A 807 6.35 -18.81 -6.81
N GLU A 808 6.61 -20.04 -7.13
CA GLU A 808 7.92 -20.59 -6.97
C GLU A 808 8.87 -19.75 -7.78
N ASP A 809 9.58 -18.85 -7.11
CA ASP A 809 10.78 -18.31 -7.69
C ASP A 809 11.76 -19.47 -7.77
N SER A 810 11.78 -20.12 -8.96
CA SER A 810 12.84 -21.02 -9.32
C SER A 810 14.15 -20.33 -8.97
N ASN A 811 14.75 -20.76 -7.87
CA ASN A 811 16.14 -20.50 -7.55
C ASN A 811 16.67 -19.09 -7.84
N SER A 812 16.16 -18.08 -7.17
CA SER A 812 16.97 -16.88 -6.93
C SER A 812 18.06 -17.18 -5.89
N GLN A 813 18.72 -18.30 -6.04
CA GLN A 813 19.93 -18.61 -5.31
C GLN A 813 21.09 -17.84 -5.95
N VAL A 814 21.08 -16.55 -5.79
CA VAL A 814 22.33 -15.82 -5.79
C VAL A 814 22.96 -16.08 -4.43
N PRO A 815 24.07 -16.83 -4.34
CA PRO A 815 24.85 -16.87 -3.10
C PRO A 815 25.19 -15.43 -2.73
N GLY A 816 24.61 -14.93 -1.64
CA GLY A 816 24.76 -13.55 -1.24
C GLY A 816 23.58 -12.64 -1.50
N LEU A 817 22.72 -12.83 -2.53
CA LEU A 817 21.51 -12.03 -2.75
C LEU A 817 20.22 -12.83 -2.48
N GLY A 818 20.28 -14.16 -2.52
CA GLY A 818 19.11 -14.99 -2.24
C GLY A 818 18.84 -15.27 -0.78
N ALA A 819 19.80 -14.98 0.10
CA ALA A 819 19.60 -15.20 1.54
C ALA A 819 18.76 -14.12 2.23
N GLY A 820 18.41 -13.04 1.51
CA GLY A 820 17.69 -11.93 2.10
C GLY A 820 16.30 -11.67 1.56
N SER A 821 15.91 -12.31 0.46
CA SER A 821 14.53 -12.28 0.01
C SER A 821 13.71 -13.44 0.57
N GLY A 822 14.28 -14.14 1.54
CA GLY A 822 13.52 -15.03 2.38
C GLY A 822 12.32 -14.26 2.92
N LYS A 823 11.17 -14.64 2.51
CA LYS A 823 9.91 -14.26 3.11
C LYS A 823 9.88 -14.76 4.55
N GLY A 824 10.71 -14.18 5.32
CA GLY A 824 10.62 -14.24 6.74
C GLY A 824 9.91 -12.96 7.16
N MET A 825 8.67 -13.10 7.52
CA MET A 825 7.77 -12.23 8.31
C MET A 825 6.76 -11.47 7.50
#